data_6cd7a0914ea0413713c974cba0ab1623
#
_entry.id   6cd7a0914ea0413713c974cba0ab1623
#
_cell.length_a   1.000
_cell.length_b   1.000
_cell.length_c   1.000
_cell.angle_alpha   90.00
_cell.angle_beta   90.00
_cell.angle_gamma   90.00
#
_symmetry.space_group_name_H-M   'P 1'
#
loop_
_entity.id
_entity.type
_entity.pdbx_description
1 polymer ?
#
loop_
_entity_poly.entity_id
_entity_poly.type
_entity_poly.pdbx_seq_one_letter_code
_entity_poly.pdbx_strand_id
1 'polypeptide(L)'
;MSVSVAFCTCGGLLEQKIDFKALSESVKKIDGVADVKVYSALCAGEDLKKLEENLRKINPKAVVIAGCSKRLVLPSIQPVLKILNINPSCVEVANLREQCAWVHDGDPTQITGKAERMVWVSIEKAKNLNPTETRRFKVKDKALVIGGGIAGIQAALDLAYQGFKVYLLERSPTIGGVMALLVKTFPTDDCAICIEGPKMAEAMAHPNIETITYAELKDVKKLPDGFKVKIVKKPRYVDESKCTGCGICAEKCPVKVPNEWDGKIGFRKAIYLPFPQALPRKYTIDPENCLYFTKGVCKVCEKFCPAKAPDFSQKPQEIEVEVGSIIVATGFEEYDPSTNPKYGFGKIKDVITQLQLARILDPAGPTEGKLKRVSDGEKPKKIVMVQCVGSRDPETNPYCSRYCCMAAMKNAMLIKIEQDPEADVTILYKDVRASGKGFEEYYLRAQERFGIKFVKGELIQIYQQPNSKEISVEFLDPTGKKEVLQADLVVLSTAMVPSKGTKELAEKLGINIGNDGFLAELDEKVGGVETNIPGIYICGCAQGPKDIPESVAQASAASAIAALHMKGTIEKPIVAPQTDKELCGKCGICQTICPFNAITVDPEEGSKVDEALCQGCGLCVTSCPTGALQLPNNDYLIVQKQIKTALKDLDKAVKPMVLALCCEECAYTMLDTAGFFHRKYPVNILPIYVPCLSAVSVRHVVDALNSGADGVMLVGCPEERCHFKKGLDRADAQIKQLSSIFEGLNLPEKVCIVKVAGSMVEEFVEKSQNFVKSLGG
;
A
#
# COMPACT_ATOMS: atom_id res chain seq x y z
N MET A 1 40.63 -1.11 20.23
CA MET A 1 39.69 -1.82 19.30
C MET A 1 40.30 -1.73 17.91
N SER A 2 40.34 -2.86 17.15
CA SER A 2 40.99 -2.87 15.83
C SER A 2 40.01 -2.65 14.71
N VAL A 3 40.18 -1.55 13.96
CA VAL A 3 39.40 -1.25 12.75
C VAL A 3 40.31 -1.42 11.54
N SER A 4 39.86 -2.15 10.52
CA SER A 4 40.54 -2.22 9.22
C SER A 4 39.83 -1.29 8.22
N VAL A 5 40.58 -0.49 7.47
CA VAL A 5 40.07 0.46 6.51
C VAL A 5 40.46 0.01 5.10
N ALA A 6 39.48 -0.25 4.25
CA ALA A 6 39.66 -0.63 2.85
C ALA A 6 39.15 0.48 1.94
N PHE A 7 40.07 1.20 1.30
CA PHE A 7 39.74 2.15 0.25
C PHE A 7 39.51 1.45 -1.08
N CYS A 8 38.54 1.92 -1.85
CA CYS A 8 38.28 1.46 -3.22
C CYS A 8 38.36 2.66 -4.17
N THR A 9 39.25 2.62 -5.17
CA THR A 9 39.41 3.72 -6.13
C THR A 9 38.43 3.64 -7.29
N CYS A 10 37.54 2.60 -7.31
CA CYS A 10 36.59 2.33 -8.39
C CYS A 10 37.28 2.30 -9.78
N GLY A 11 38.36 1.52 -9.91
CA GLY A 11 39.11 1.41 -11.15
C GLY A 11 39.95 2.66 -11.49
N GLY A 12 40.34 3.44 -10.47
CA GLY A 12 41.11 4.69 -10.66
C GLY A 12 40.23 5.92 -10.91
N LEU A 13 38.91 5.78 -11.05
CA LEU A 13 38.00 6.91 -11.30
C LEU A 13 37.99 7.95 -10.19
N LEU A 14 38.15 7.53 -8.94
CA LEU A 14 38.15 8.44 -7.80
C LEU A 14 39.49 9.17 -7.60
N GLU A 15 40.61 8.62 -8.09
CA GLU A 15 41.96 9.20 -7.98
C GLU A 15 42.10 10.54 -8.72
N GLN A 16 41.19 10.81 -9.66
CA GLN A 16 41.16 12.10 -10.37
C GLN A 16 40.71 13.27 -9.49
N LYS A 17 40.03 13.00 -8.37
CA LYS A 17 39.44 14.02 -7.48
C LYS A 17 39.82 13.86 -6.03
N ILE A 18 40.30 12.69 -5.60
CA ILE A 18 40.64 12.36 -4.22
C ILE A 18 42.10 11.86 -4.16
N ASP A 19 42.91 12.48 -3.33
CA ASP A 19 44.27 12.03 -3.04
C ASP A 19 44.24 10.88 -2.01
N PHE A 20 44.20 9.65 -2.50
CA PHE A 20 44.18 8.44 -1.66
C PHE A 20 45.49 8.23 -0.87
N LYS A 21 46.60 8.80 -1.31
CA LYS A 21 47.87 8.71 -0.57
C LYS A 21 47.82 9.59 0.69
N ALA A 22 47.44 10.84 0.55
CA ALA A 22 47.24 11.76 1.67
C ALA A 22 46.19 11.25 2.63
N LEU A 23 45.04 10.76 2.09
CA LEU A 23 43.94 10.20 2.85
C LEU A 23 44.38 8.96 3.67
N SER A 24 45.13 8.04 3.05
CA SER A 24 45.63 6.83 3.74
C SER A 24 46.64 7.19 4.85
N GLU A 25 47.50 8.19 4.65
CA GLU A 25 48.45 8.66 5.66
C GLU A 25 47.76 9.32 6.85
N SER A 26 46.70 10.07 6.60
CA SER A 26 45.88 10.69 7.66
C SER A 26 45.18 9.62 8.49
N VAL A 27 44.52 8.65 7.82
CA VAL A 27 43.74 7.60 8.47
C VAL A 27 44.61 6.65 9.29
N LYS A 28 45.84 6.34 8.86
CA LYS A 28 46.78 5.49 9.63
C LYS A 28 47.18 6.11 10.99
N LYS A 29 47.03 7.41 11.16
CA LYS A 29 47.35 8.11 12.42
C LYS A 29 46.21 8.05 13.44
N ILE A 30 45.02 7.54 13.03
CA ILE A 30 43.88 7.48 13.92
C ILE A 30 44.03 6.30 14.88
N ASP A 31 43.97 6.60 16.17
CA ASP A 31 44.00 5.55 17.20
C ASP A 31 42.92 4.48 16.98
N GLY A 32 43.28 3.18 17.13
CA GLY A 32 42.42 2.07 16.91
C GLY A 32 42.30 1.59 15.46
N VAL A 33 42.92 2.28 14.48
CA VAL A 33 43.06 1.78 13.10
C VAL A 33 44.21 0.78 13.04
N ALA A 34 43.94 -0.46 12.75
CA ALA A 34 44.93 -1.52 12.70
C ALA A 34 45.56 -1.70 11.32
N ASP A 35 44.86 -1.37 10.27
CA ASP A 35 45.31 -1.52 8.89
C ASP A 35 44.58 -0.57 7.93
N VAL A 36 45.31 -0.12 6.90
CA VAL A 36 44.79 0.72 5.83
C VAL A 36 45.28 0.20 4.48
N LYS A 37 44.39 -0.20 3.61
CA LYS A 37 44.71 -0.70 2.27
C LYS A 37 43.90 0.00 1.20
N VAL A 38 44.51 0.17 0.03
CA VAL A 38 43.86 0.72 -1.16
C VAL A 38 43.70 -0.39 -2.19
N TYR A 39 42.50 -0.55 -2.72
CA TYR A 39 42.12 -1.50 -3.72
C TYR A 39 41.61 -0.79 -4.96
N SER A 40 41.81 -1.36 -6.14
CA SER A 40 41.29 -0.80 -7.38
C SER A 40 39.78 -0.95 -7.49
N ALA A 41 39.27 -2.17 -7.29
CA ALA A 41 37.84 -2.45 -7.43
C ALA A 41 37.37 -3.57 -6.50
N LEU A 42 36.82 -3.23 -5.32
CA LEU A 42 36.29 -4.20 -4.35
C LEU A 42 35.06 -4.98 -4.84
N CYS A 43 34.48 -4.62 -5.97
CA CYS A 43 33.44 -5.38 -6.66
C CYS A 43 34.01 -6.44 -7.65
N ALA A 44 35.33 -6.47 -7.87
CA ALA A 44 36.00 -7.42 -8.76
C ALA A 44 36.71 -8.54 -7.97
N GLY A 45 36.67 -9.77 -8.53
CA GLY A 45 37.07 -10.98 -7.83
C GLY A 45 38.51 -11.04 -7.33
N GLU A 46 39.48 -10.38 -7.99
CA GLU A 46 40.87 -10.36 -7.57
C GLU A 46 41.08 -9.52 -6.29
N ASP A 47 40.54 -8.31 -6.25
CA ASP A 47 40.64 -7.45 -5.08
C ASP A 47 39.83 -7.95 -3.89
N LEU A 48 38.72 -8.69 -4.14
CA LEU A 48 38.00 -9.37 -3.08
C LEU A 48 38.85 -10.46 -2.40
N LYS A 49 39.64 -11.21 -3.14
CA LYS A 49 40.59 -12.19 -2.58
C LYS A 49 41.68 -11.51 -1.73
N LYS A 50 42.25 -10.43 -2.24
CA LYS A 50 43.22 -9.63 -1.48
C LYS A 50 42.62 -9.04 -0.20
N LEU A 51 41.36 -8.59 -0.26
CA LEU A 51 40.65 -8.12 0.92
C LEU A 51 40.44 -9.27 1.94
N GLU A 52 40.01 -10.46 1.48
CA GLU A 52 39.86 -11.64 2.34
C GLU A 52 41.16 -12.00 3.02
N GLU A 53 42.27 -12.12 2.29
CA GLU A 53 43.59 -12.43 2.82
C GLU A 53 44.04 -11.41 3.87
N ASN A 54 43.83 -10.13 3.61
CA ASN A 54 44.19 -9.05 4.51
C ASN A 54 43.35 -9.09 5.80
N LEU A 55 42.03 -9.17 5.69
CA LEU A 55 41.13 -9.24 6.84
C LEU A 55 41.37 -10.50 7.67
N ARG A 56 41.73 -11.64 7.04
CA ARG A 56 42.12 -12.88 7.73
C ARG A 56 43.38 -12.70 8.58
N LYS A 57 44.36 -11.96 8.10
CA LYS A 57 45.62 -11.67 8.84
C LYS A 57 45.40 -10.74 10.01
N ILE A 58 44.58 -9.68 9.81
CA ILE A 58 44.37 -8.61 10.81
C ILE A 58 43.34 -9.04 11.86
N ASN A 59 42.35 -9.84 11.48
CA ASN A 59 41.20 -10.21 12.31
C ASN A 59 40.58 -9.01 13.04
N PRO A 60 40.12 -7.98 12.31
CA PRO A 60 39.67 -6.74 12.91
C PRO A 60 38.32 -6.92 13.59
N LYS A 61 38.02 -6.10 14.61
CA LYS A 61 36.70 -6.06 15.25
C LYS A 61 35.64 -5.44 14.32
N ALA A 62 36.02 -4.45 13.52
CA ALA A 62 35.16 -3.78 12.57
C ALA A 62 35.91 -3.42 11.28
N VAL A 63 35.15 -3.26 10.19
CA VAL A 63 35.70 -2.94 8.87
C VAL A 63 35.04 -1.65 8.36
N VAL A 64 35.85 -0.72 7.85
CA VAL A 64 35.36 0.46 7.10
C VAL A 64 35.68 0.26 5.63
N ILE A 65 34.68 0.33 4.78
CA ILE A 65 34.83 0.35 3.33
C ILE A 65 34.63 1.79 2.85
N ALA A 66 35.66 2.37 2.28
CA ALA A 66 35.61 3.74 1.75
C ALA A 66 35.70 3.73 0.23
N GLY A 67 34.55 3.90 -0.44
CA GLY A 67 34.44 3.75 -1.90
C GLY A 67 33.08 4.17 -2.43
N CYS A 68 32.37 3.26 -3.09
CA CYS A 68 31.01 3.50 -3.62
C CYS A 68 29.91 3.27 -2.57
N SER A 69 28.66 3.45 -3.01
CA SER A 69 27.46 3.25 -2.20
C SER A 69 27.42 1.91 -1.47
N LYS A 70 26.95 1.93 -0.21
CA LYS A 70 26.75 0.72 0.60
C LYS A 70 25.85 -0.32 -0.10
N ARG A 71 24.90 0.13 -0.93
CA ARG A 71 23.98 -0.73 -1.69
C ARG A 71 24.67 -1.55 -2.76
N LEU A 72 25.84 -1.08 -3.24
CA LEU A 72 26.65 -1.78 -4.23
C LEU A 72 27.77 -2.59 -3.58
N VAL A 73 28.50 -2.01 -2.63
CA VAL A 73 29.69 -2.67 -2.09
C VAL A 73 29.37 -3.76 -1.05
N LEU A 74 28.36 -3.58 -0.19
CA LEU A 74 28.03 -4.59 0.83
C LEU A 74 27.63 -5.95 0.23
N PRO A 75 26.74 -6.03 -0.78
CA PRO A 75 26.47 -7.30 -1.45
C PRO A 75 27.72 -7.95 -2.05
N SER A 76 28.63 -7.17 -2.61
CA SER A 76 29.86 -7.68 -3.24
C SER A 76 30.84 -8.28 -2.22
N ILE A 77 30.98 -7.70 -1.05
CA ILE A 77 31.89 -8.19 0.01
C ILE A 77 31.22 -9.20 0.97
N GLN A 78 29.92 -9.39 0.91
CA GLN A 78 29.19 -10.31 1.81
C GLN A 78 29.74 -11.74 1.82
N PRO A 79 30.19 -12.33 0.68
CA PRO A 79 30.82 -13.64 0.70
C PRO A 79 32.09 -13.68 1.55
N VAL A 80 32.93 -12.64 1.47
CA VAL A 80 34.16 -12.49 2.26
C VAL A 80 33.84 -12.39 3.75
N LEU A 81 32.88 -11.56 4.12
CA LEU A 81 32.45 -11.42 5.52
C LEU A 81 31.95 -12.74 6.08
N LYS A 82 31.19 -13.51 5.28
CA LYS A 82 30.67 -14.81 5.68
C LYS A 82 31.76 -15.85 5.88
N ILE A 83 32.74 -15.92 4.97
CA ILE A 83 33.91 -16.83 5.06
C ILE A 83 34.74 -16.53 6.32
N LEU A 84 34.90 -15.24 6.67
CA LEU A 84 35.68 -14.80 7.81
C LEU A 84 34.88 -14.72 9.11
N ASN A 85 33.59 -15.06 9.07
CA ASN A 85 32.67 -14.95 10.20
C ASN A 85 32.60 -13.54 10.82
N ILE A 86 32.76 -12.50 9.98
CA ILE A 86 32.63 -11.11 10.39
C ILE A 86 31.14 -10.72 10.33
N ASN A 87 30.60 -10.23 11.45
CA ASN A 87 29.20 -9.81 11.51
C ASN A 87 28.97 -8.58 10.60
N PRO A 88 28.00 -8.61 9.66
CA PRO A 88 27.74 -7.48 8.78
C PRO A 88 27.43 -6.16 9.49
N SER A 89 26.89 -6.19 10.72
CA SER A 89 26.64 -5.00 11.53
C SER A 89 27.93 -4.32 12.04
N CYS A 90 29.08 -4.96 11.91
CA CYS A 90 30.39 -4.41 12.23
C CYS A 90 31.09 -3.84 10.98
N VAL A 91 30.37 -3.62 9.88
CA VAL A 91 30.89 -3.00 8.66
C VAL A 91 30.25 -1.64 8.46
N GLU A 92 31.05 -0.60 8.34
CA GLU A 92 30.60 0.74 8.00
C GLU A 92 31.10 1.15 6.62
N VAL A 93 30.33 1.99 5.91
CA VAL A 93 30.68 2.42 4.53
C VAL A 93 30.74 3.94 4.43
N ALA A 94 31.90 4.45 4.04
CA ALA A 94 32.07 5.84 3.62
C ALA A 94 31.87 5.95 2.10
N ASN A 95 30.79 6.56 1.65
CA ASN A 95 30.47 6.69 0.23
C ASN A 95 31.24 7.86 -0.41
N LEU A 96 32.44 7.58 -0.89
CA LEU A 96 33.32 8.58 -1.50
C LEU A 96 32.99 8.82 -2.99
N ARG A 97 32.29 7.91 -3.66
CA ARG A 97 31.98 8.03 -5.09
C ARG A 97 30.78 8.92 -5.30
N GLU A 98 29.59 8.43 -4.92
CA GLU A 98 28.33 9.11 -5.20
C GLU A 98 28.13 10.37 -4.36
N GLN A 99 28.67 10.40 -3.13
CA GLN A 99 28.38 11.48 -2.18
C GLN A 99 29.56 12.43 -1.95
N CYS A 100 30.67 12.20 -2.66
CA CYS A 100 31.84 13.08 -2.61
C CYS A 100 32.40 13.37 -4.01
N ALA A 101 33.05 12.43 -4.67
CA ALA A 101 33.78 12.69 -5.92
C ALA A 101 32.83 13.09 -7.08
N TRP A 102 31.69 12.45 -7.22
CA TRP A 102 30.77 12.68 -8.36
C TRP A 102 29.89 13.93 -8.22
N VAL A 103 29.68 14.39 -7.00
CA VAL A 103 28.80 15.55 -6.70
C VAL A 103 29.56 16.86 -6.50
N HIS A 104 30.89 16.86 -6.63
CA HIS A 104 31.68 18.06 -6.50
C HIS A 104 32.64 18.23 -7.69
N ASP A 105 32.76 19.47 -8.14
CA ASP A 105 33.77 19.93 -9.06
C ASP A 105 34.59 21.02 -8.36
N GLY A 106 35.80 21.30 -8.84
CA GLY A 106 36.66 22.34 -8.30
C GLY A 106 37.94 21.81 -7.66
N ASP A 107 38.37 22.40 -6.57
CA ASP A 107 39.65 22.11 -5.93
C ASP A 107 39.68 20.68 -5.34
N PRO A 108 40.57 19.80 -5.85
CA PRO A 108 40.73 18.44 -5.32
C PRO A 108 41.10 18.39 -3.84
N THR A 109 41.74 19.44 -3.32
CA THR A 109 42.13 19.56 -1.89
C THR A 109 40.86 19.62 -1.01
N GLN A 110 39.86 20.41 -1.42
CA GLN A 110 38.59 20.52 -0.71
C GLN A 110 37.81 19.22 -0.77
N ILE A 111 37.77 18.55 -1.94
CA ILE A 111 37.11 17.27 -2.12
C ILE A 111 37.76 16.17 -1.28
N THR A 112 39.10 16.13 -1.27
CA THR A 112 39.88 15.22 -0.42
C THR A 112 39.63 15.50 1.07
N GLY A 113 39.54 16.76 1.48
CA GLY A 113 39.21 17.14 2.85
C GLY A 113 37.82 16.70 3.30
N LYS A 114 36.83 16.78 2.40
CA LYS A 114 35.50 16.20 2.66
C LYS A 114 35.56 14.69 2.77
N ALA A 115 36.24 14.00 1.85
CA ALA A 115 36.41 12.54 1.86
C ALA A 115 37.08 12.09 3.18
N GLU A 116 38.09 12.81 3.65
CA GLU A 116 38.79 12.57 4.90
C GLU A 116 37.83 12.59 6.10
N ARG A 117 37.01 13.63 6.21
CA ARG A 117 36.01 13.76 7.27
C ARG A 117 34.95 12.64 7.21
N MET A 118 34.47 12.28 6.04
CA MET A 118 33.53 11.15 5.86
C MET A 118 34.15 9.85 6.37
N VAL A 119 35.43 9.59 6.07
CA VAL A 119 36.12 8.37 6.54
C VAL A 119 36.34 8.42 8.04
N TRP A 120 36.72 9.56 8.61
CA TRP A 120 36.88 9.73 10.06
C TRP A 120 35.59 9.43 10.81
N VAL A 121 34.48 9.98 10.35
CA VAL A 121 33.13 9.72 10.91
C VAL A 121 32.77 8.23 10.86
N SER A 122 33.07 7.58 9.73
CA SER A 122 32.82 6.12 9.57
C SER A 122 33.73 5.28 10.48
N ILE A 123 34.99 5.67 10.66
CA ILE A 123 35.92 5.01 11.61
C ILE A 123 35.43 5.19 13.05
N GLU A 124 34.99 6.40 13.42
CA GLU A 124 34.48 6.64 14.77
C GLU A 124 33.21 5.83 15.08
N LYS A 125 32.32 5.72 14.09
CA LYS A 125 31.16 4.80 14.21
C LYS A 125 31.64 3.36 14.34
N ALA A 126 32.54 2.90 13.46
CA ALA A 126 33.04 1.53 13.43
C ALA A 126 33.67 1.07 14.76
N LYS A 127 34.39 1.98 15.45
CA LYS A 127 34.95 1.68 16.79
C LYS A 127 33.88 1.34 17.82
N ASN A 128 32.68 1.86 17.67
CA ASN A 128 31.61 1.72 18.63
C ASN A 128 30.56 0.69 18.21
N LEU A 129 30.71 0.03 17.03
CA LEU A 129 29.79 -1.01 16.57
C LEU A 129 29.93 -2.28 17.39
N ASN A 130 28.80 -2.90 17.70
CA ASN A 130 28.70 -4.21 18.31
C ASN A 130 28.02 -5.19 17.35
N PRO A 131 28.43 -6.46 17.36
CA PRO A 131 27.76 -7.50 16.60
C PRO A 131 26.27 -7.54 16.95
N THR A 132 25.44 -7.46 15.94
CA THR A 132 23.99 -7.57 16.09
C THR A 132 23.57 -9.01 15.76
N GLU A 133 22.84 -9.65 16.63
CA GLU A 133 22.27 -10.96 16.33
C GLU A 133 21.25 -10.85 15.20
N THR A 134 21.25 -11.84 14.33
CA THR A 134 20.23 -11.98 13.29
C THR A 134 19.35 -13.15 13.63
N ARG A 135 18.06 -12.90 13.80
CA ARG A 135 17.09 -13.99 13.99
C ARG A 135 16.47 -14.38 12.66
N ARG A 136 16.21 -15.67 12.54
CA ARG A 136 15.55 -16.28 11.38
C ARG A 136 14.17 -16.75 11.78
N PHE A 137 13.17 -16.28 11.07
CA PHE A 137 11.78 -16.69 11.23
C PHE A 137 11.32 -17.36 9.94
N LYS A 138 10.93 -18.64 10.02
CA LYS A 138 10.26 -19.28 8.89
C LYS A 138 8.84 -18.73 8.82
N VAL A 139 8.50 -18.11 7.70
CA VAL A 139 7.14 -17.56 7.48
C VAL A 139 6.13 -18.70 7.50
N LYS A 140 4.96 -18.46 8.10
CA LYS A 140 3.86 -19.44 8.11
C LYS A 140 3.39 -19.72 6.69
N ASP A 141 3.13 -20.98 6.40
CA ASP A 141 2.75 -21.51 5.08
C ASP A 141 1.23 -21.49 4.82
N LYS A 142 0.54 -20.52 5.42
CA LYS A 142 -0.92 -20.31 5.28
C LYS A 142 -1.20 -18.90 4.84
N ALA A 143 -2.25 -18.70 4.06
CA ALA A 143 -2.69 -17.40 3.60
C ALA A 143 -4.13 -17.09 4.00
N LEU A 144 -4.44 -15.80 4.17
CA LEU A 144 -5.79 -15.28 4.24
C LEU A 144 -6.05 -14.46 2.98
N VAL A 145 -7.15 -14.74 2.31
CA VAL A 145 -7.67 -13.92 1.19
C VAL A 145 -8.97 -13.27 1.65
N ILE A 146 -9.04 -11.94 1.63
CA ILE A 146 -10.20 -11.16 2.07
C ILE A 146 -10.97 -10.66 0.85
N GLY A 147 -12.17 -11.20 0.67
CA GLY A 147 -13.06 -10.97 -0.46
C GLY A 147 -13.20 -12.19 -1.36
N GLY A 148 -14.44 -12.66 -1.52
CA GLY A 148 -14.78 -13.87 -2.30
C GLY A 148 -15.32 -13.56 -3.71
N GLY A 149 -14.94 -12.42 -4.32
CA GLY A 149 -15.18 -12.11 -5.73
C GLY A 149 -14.13 -12.76 -6.63
N ILE A 150 -14.21 -12.53 -7.95
CA ILE A 150 -13.36 -13.20 -8.95
C ILE A 150 -11.86 -13.07 -8.67
N ALA A 151 -11.39 -11.90 -8.21
CA ALA A 151 -9.99 -11.70 -7.86
C ALA A 151 -9.58 -12.53 -6.63
N GLY A 152 -10.40 -12.54 -5.57
CA GLY A 152 -10.10 -13.33 -4.38
C GLY A 152 -10.20 -14.83 -4.61
N ILE A 153 -11.18 -15.30 -5.40
CA ILE A 153 -11.30 -16.70 -5.81
C ILE A 153 -10.04 -17.12 -6.60
N GLN A 154 -9.61 -16.31 -7.57
CA GLN A 154 -8.40 -16.59 -8.35
C GLN A 154 -7.17 -16.65 -7.44
N ALA A 155 -6.99 -15.66 -6.57
CA ALA A 155 -5.87 -15.63 -5.63
C ALA A 155 -5.85 -16.86 -4.71
N ALA A 156 -7.01 -17.27 -4.21
CA ALA A 156 -7.13 -18.45 -3.35
C ALA A 156 -6.77 -19.75 -4.09
N LEU A 157 -7.26 -19.92 -5.33
CA LEU A 157 -6.95 -21.08 -6.17
C LEU A 157 -5.46 -21.13 -6.52
N ASP A 158 -4.86 -20.02 -6.95
CA ASP A 158 -3.44 -19.97 -7.32
C ASP A 158 -2.52 -20.33 -6.15
N LEU A 159 -2.84 -19.91 -4.94
CA LEU A 159 -2.11 -20.30 -3.73
C LEU A 159 -2.34 -21.77 -3.35
N ALA A 160 -3.58 -22.23 -3.46
CA ALA A 160 -3.94 -23.60 -3.13
C ALA A 160 -3.31 -24.63 -4.07
N TYR A 161 -3.21 -24.32 -5.36
CA TYR A 161 -2.46 -25.14 -6.35
C TYR A 161 -0.96 -25.20 -6.06
N GLN A 162 -0.40 -24.18 -5.44
CA GLN A 162 0.99 -24.18 -4.99
C GLN A 162 1.20 -24.91 -3.66
N GLY A 163 0.13 -25.51 -3.09
CA GLY A 163 0.16 -26.33 -1.88
C GLY A 163 -0.05 -25.56 -0.57
N PHE A 164 -0.35 -24.27 -0.61
CA PHE A 164 -0.62 -23.51 0.60
C PHE A 164 -2.04 -23.72 1.12
N LYS A 165 -2.21 -23.74 2.43
CA LYS A 165 -3.53 -23.65 3.07
C LYS A 165 -4.04 -22.22 2.98
N VAL A 166 -5.27 -22.02 2.47
CA VAL A 166 -5.89 -20.71 2.25
C VAL A 166 -7.19 -20.59 3.01
N TYR A 167 -7.36 -19.51 3.76
CA TYR A 167 -8.63 -19.07 4.30
C TYR A 167 -9.22 -18.03 3.38
N LEU A 168 -10.34 -18.32 2.71
CA LEU A 168 -11.07 -17.37 1.86
C LEU A 168 -12.22 -16.77 2.65
N LEU A 169 -12.07 -15.48 3.03
CA LEU A 169 -13.02 -14.75 3.85
C LEU A 169 -13.95 -13.89 3.00
N GLU A 170 -15.27 -14.07 3.17
CA GLU A 170 -16.29 -13.31 2.45
C GLU A 170 -17.37 -12.76 3.41
N ARG A 171 -17.65 -11.43 3.30
CA ARG A 171 -18.63 -10.74 4.15
C ARG A 171 -20.07 -11.09 3.82
N SER A 172 -20.36 -11.44 2.57
CA SER A 172 -21.70 -11.84 2.11
C SER A 172 -21.96 -13.31 2.38
N PRO A 173 -23.21 -13.75 2.31
CA PRO A 173 -23.55 -15.17 2.48
C PRO A 173 -23.02 -16.09 1.38
N THR A 174 -22.45 -15.56 0.30
CA THR A 174 -21.96 -16.30 -0.86
C THR A 174 -20.69 -15.69 -1.41
N ILE A 175 -19.85 -16.49 -2.07
CA ILE A 175 -18.78 -16.02 -2.93
C ILE A 175 -19.32 -15.71 -4.34
N GLY A 176 -18.52 -15.06 -5.20
CA GLY A 176 -18.81 -14.65 -6.58
C GLY A 176 -18.74 -13.13 -6.80
N GLY A 177 -19.03 -12.33 -5.78
CA GLY A 177 -18.94 -10.87 -5.86
C GLY A 177 -19.83 -10.27 -6.95
N VAL A 178 -19.35 -9.19 -7.59
CA VAL A 178 -20.11 -8.46 -8.62
C VAL A 178 -20.18 -9.24 -9.94
N MET A 179 -19.16 -10.03 -10.29
CA MET A 179 -19.17 -10.79 -11.55
C MET A 179 -20.34 -11.78 -11.62
N ALA A 180 -20.69 -12.42 -10.51
CA ALA A 180 -21.84 -13.31 -10.43
C ALA A 180 -23.20 -12.64 -10.73
N LEU A 181 -23.27 -11.31 -10.70
CA LEU A 181 -24.47 -10.53 -10.97
C LEU A 181 -24.54 -10.01 -12.42
N LEU A 182 -23.48 -10.19 -13.20
CA LEU A 182 -23.43 -9.81 -14.60
C LEU A 182 -24.02 -10.91 -15.49
N VAL A 183 -24.71 -10.53 -16.56
CA VAL A 183 -25.24 -11.49 -17.53
C VAL A 183 -24.16 -11.95 -18.49
N LYS A 184 -23.38 -11.00 -19.04
CA LYS A 184 -22.29 -11.24 -19.99
C LYS A 184 -21.07 -10.41 -19.61
N THR A 185 -19.91 -10.81 -20.13
CA THR A 185 -18.65 -10.09 -19.97
C THR A 185 -18.12 -9.58 -21.32
N PHE A 186 -17.46 -8.44 -21.34
CA PHE A 186 -16.77 -7.93 -22.54
C PHE A 186 -15.29 -8.34 -22.53
N PRO A 187 -14.62 -8.40 -23.68
CA PRO A 187 -15.10 -8.14 -25.05
C PRO A 187 -15.64 -9.38 -25.76
N THR A 188 -15.71 -10.51 -25.10
CA THR A 188 -16.03 -11.82 -25.72
C THR A 188 -17.52 -12.17 -25.69
N ASP A 189 -18.33 -11.43 -24.92
CA ASP A 189 -19.75 -11.64 -24.69
C ASP A 189 -20.10 -13.02 -24.05
N ASP A 190 -19.15 -13.59 -23.32
CA ASP A 190 -19.34 -14.83 -22.58
C ASP A 190 -20.27 -14.64 -21.38
N CYS A 191 -20.97 -15.70 -21.02
CA CYS A 191 -21.81 -15.73 -19.83
C CYS A 191 -20.97 -15.61 -18.55
N ALA A 192 -21.19 -14.58 -17.77
CA ALA A 192 -20.39 -14.28 -16.58
C ALA A 192 -20.38 -15.41 -15.54
N ILE A 193 -21.57 -15.89 -15.16
CA ILE A 193 -21.69 -16.98 -14.16
C ILE A 193 -21.23 -18.34 -14.71
N CYS A 194 -21.27 -18.53 -16.05
CA CYS A 194 -20.79 -19.76 -16.67
C CYS A 194 -19.25 -19.88 -16.58
N ILE A 195 -18.54 -18.73 -16.56
CA ILE A 195 -17.09 -18.68 -16.38
C ILE A 195 -16.73 -18.72 -14.89
N GLU A 196 -17.43 -17.96 -14.06
CA GLU A 196 -17.12 -17.84 -12.63
C GLU A 196 -17.60 -19.02 -11.81
N GLY A 197 -18.76 -19.60 -12.14
CA GLY A 197 -19.38 -20.71 -11.41
C GLY A 197 -18.47 -21.92 -11.20
N PRO A 198 -17.76 -22.44 -12.22
CA PRO A 198 -16.77 -23.49 -12.04
C PRO A 198 -15.65 -23.12 -11.05
N LYS A 199 -15.13 -21.90 -11.11
CA LYS A 199 -14.09 -21.43 -10.17
C LYS A 199 -14.64 -21.30 -8.74
N MET A 200 -15.87 -20.83 -8.57
CA MET A 200 -16.57 -20.82 -7.28
C MET A 200 -16.71 -22.25 -6.71
N ALA A 201 -17.16 -23.20 -7.53
CA ALA A 201 -17.31 -24.59 -7.11
C ALA A 201 -15.97 -25.23 -6.73
N GLU A 202 -14.93 -24.95 -7.51
CA GLU A 202 -13.57 -25.43 -7.26
C GLU A 202 -13.01 -24.84 -5.95
N ALA A 203 -13.15 -23.54 -5.72
CA ALA A 203 -12.70 -22.90 -4.48
C ALA A 203 -13.41 -23.47 -3.25
N MET A 204 -14.69 -23.82 -3.37
CA MET A 204 -15.46 -24.46 -2.29
C MET A 204 -15.07 -25.91 -2.02
N ALA A 205 -14.61 -26.63 -3.05
CA ALA A 205 -14.29 -28.06 -2.96
C ALA A 205 -12.79 -28.34 -2.74
N HIS A 206 -11.91 -27.35 -2.97
CA HIS A 206 -10.48 -27.55 -2.92
C HIS A 206 -10.00 -27.86 -1.50
N PRO A 207 -9.23 -28.96 -1.26
CA PRO A 207 -8.84 -29.40 0.09
C PRO A 207 -7.98 -28.39 0.86
N ASN A 208 -7.26 -27.54 0.14
CA ASN A 208 -6.42 -26.50 0.73
C ASN A 208 -7.14 -25.15 0.93
N ILE A 209 -8.41 -25.01 0.50
CA ILE A 209 -9.18 -23.77 0.69
C ILE A 209 -10.26 -24.01 1.74
N GLU A 210 -10.27 -23.15 2.74
CA GLU A 210 -11.36 -23.05 3.72
C GLU A 210 -12.13 -21.77 3.50
N THR A 211 -13.31 -21.87 2.89
CA THR A 211 -14.15 -20.72 2.59
C THR A 211 -15.02 -20.35 3.79
N ILE A 212 -14.84 -19.15 4.32
CA ILE A 212 -15.55 -18.63 5.48
C ILE A 212 -16.45 -17.50 4.99
N THR A 213 -17.71 -17.81 4.67
CA THR A 213 -18.71 -16.85 4.20
C THR A 213 -19.52 -16.28 5.36
N TYR A 214 -20.16 -15.13 5.11
CA TYR A 214 -20.92 -14.35 6.08
C TYR A 214 -20.08 -13.98 7.30
N ALA A 215 -18.84 -13.56 7.04
CA ALA A 215 -17.84 -13.33 8.06
C ALA A 215 -16.97 -12.09 7.75
N GLU A 216 -16.52 -11.41 8.77
CA GLU A 216 -15.74 -10.18 8.66
C GLU A 216 -14.49 -10.24 9.54
N LEU A 217 -13.46 -9.51 9.11
CA LEU A 217 -12.24 -9.30 9.86
C LEU A 217 -12.54 -8.46 11.12
N LYS A 218 -12.24 -8.99 12.31
CA LYS A 218 -12.37 -8.27 13.57
C LYS A 218 -11.10 -7.52 13.93
N ASP A 219 -9.96 -8.23 13.91
CA ASP A 219 -8.67 -7.69 14.35
C ASP A 219 -7.52 -8.46 13.70
N VAL A 220 -6.36 -7.79 13.55
CA VAL A 220 -5.12 -8.38 13.05
C VAL A 220 -3.95 -7.95 13.93
N LYS A 221 -3.19 -8.94 14.42
CA LYS A 221 -1.94 -8.70 15.13
C LYS A 221 -0.77 -9.23 14.29
N LYS A 222 0.22 -8.38 14.02
CA LYS A 222 1.47 -8.80 13.35
C LYS A 222 2.29 -9.69 14.27
N LEU A 223 2.81 -10.79 13.72
CA LEU A 223 3.75 -11.71 14.35
C LEU A 223 5.10 -11.67 13.63
N PRO A 224 6.18 -12.20 14.23
CA PRO A 224 7.48 -12.30 13.56
C PRO A 224 7.46 -13.07 12.24
N ASP A 225 6.61 -14.08 12.16
CA ASP A 225 6.50 -15.06 11.09
C ASP A 225 5.18 -14.97 10.31
N GLY A 226 4.43 -13.87 10.50
CA GLY A 226 3.16 -13.64 9.80
C GLY A 226 2.15 -12.79 10.59
N PHE A 227 0.92 -13.25 10.64
CA PHE A 227 -0.20 -12.52 11.23
C PHE A 227 -1.11 -13.45 12.03
N LYS A 228 -1.58 -12.97 13.17
CA LYS A 228 -2.67 -13.57 13.93
C LYS A 228 -3.95 -12.79 13.66
N VAL A 229 -4.95 -13.46 13.11
CA VAL A 229 -6.16 -12.85 12.58
C VAL A 229 -7.36 -13.34 13.37
N LYS A 230 -8.22 -12.41 13.80
CA LYS A 230 -9.51 -12.70 14.41
C LYS A 230 -10.64 -12.39 13.43
N ILE A 231 -11.51 -13.36 13.21
CA ILE A 231 -12.64 -13.31 12.29
C ILE A 231 -13.93 -13.48 13.09
N VAL A 232 -14.98 -12.74 12.74
CA VAL A 232 -16.32 -12.93 13.27
C VAL A 232 -17.23 -13.47 12.17
N LYS A 233 -17.69 -14.71 12.33
CA LYS A 233 -18.71 -15.32 11.47
C LYS A 233 -20.09 -14.96 12.02
N LYS A 234 -20.89 -14.28 11.19
CA LYS A 234 -22.26 -13.88 11.52
C LYS A 234 -23.19 -15.09 11.50
N PRO A 235 -24.21 -15.14 12.35
CA PRO A 235 -25.17 -16.23 12.34
C PRO A 235 -26.06 -16.13 11.10
N ARG A 236 -26.17 -17.21 10.35
CA ARG A 236 -27.14 -17.33 9.24
C ARG A 236 -28.56 -17.59 9.75
N TYR A 237 -28.68 -17.96 11.02
CA TYR A 237 -29.90 -18.48 11.65
C TYR A 237 -30.47 -19.69 10.88
N VAL A 238 -29.63 -20.39 10.16
CA VAL A 238 -29.84 -21.64 9.46
C VAL A 238 -28.63 -22.52 9.66
N ASP A 239 -28.84 -23.73 10.14
CA ASP A 239 -27.76 -24.71 10.32
C ASP A 239 -27.27 -25.18 8.95
N GLU A 240 -26.01 -24.78 8.63
CA GLU A 240 -25.39 -25.05 7.32
C GLU A 240 -25.20 -26.56 7.09
N SER A 241 -25.03 -27.35 8.14
CA SER A 241 -24.86 -28.80 8.02
C SER A 241 -26.16 -29.50 7.60
N LYS A 242 -27.32 -29.01 8.05
CA LYS A 242 -28.63 -29.56 7.75
C LYS A 242 -29.25 -28.97 6.49
N CYS A 243 -28.98 -27.72 6.16
CA CYS A 243 -29.61 -27.05 5.01
C CYS A 243 -29.20 -27.69 3.69
N THR A 244 -30.17 -28.17 2.91
CA THR A 244 -29.97 -28.76 1.58
C THR A 244 -30.13 -27.76 0.43
N GLY A 245 -30.49 -26.48 0.73
CA GLY A 245 -30.72 -25.47 -0.30
C GLY A 245 -31.97 -25.66 -1.14
N CYS A 246 -33.00 -26.38 -0.65
CA CYS A 246 -34.20 -26.75 -1.40
C CYS A 246 -35.20 -25.61 -1.69
N GLY A 247 -35.16 -24.49 -0.95
CA GLY A 247 -35.99 -23.31 -1.22
C GLY A 247 -37.35 -23.25 -0.53
N ILE A 248 -37.85 -24.34 0.03
CA ILE A 248 -39.19 -24.40 0.65
C ILE A 248 -39.40 -23.32 1.72
N CYS A 249 -38.37 -23.06 2.51
CA CYS A 249 -38.42 -22.03 3.56
C CYS A 249 -38.65 -20.62 3.00
N ALA A 250 -38.02 -20.27 1.89
CA ALA A 250 -38.21 -18.98 1.22
C ALA A 250 -39.60 -18.90 0.54
N GLU A 251 -40.04 -19.96 -0.12
CA GLU A 251 -41.37 -20.02 -0.74
C GLU A 251 -42.47 -19.72 0.29
N LYS A 252 -42.40 -20.31 1.47
CA LYS A 252 -43.39 -20.15 2.55
C LYS A 252 -43.23 -18.88 3.36
N CYS A 253 -42.14 -18.16 3.23
CA CYS A 253 -41.91 -16.92 3.97
C CYS A 253 -42.86 -15.79 3.54
N PRO A 254 -43.63 -15.18 4.47
CA PRO A 254 -44.60 -14.13 4.12
C PRO A 254 -43.94 -12.79 3.83
N VAL A 255 -42.71 -12.57 4.28
CA VAL A 255 -42.00 -11.27 4.17
C VAL A 255 -41.48 -11.08 2.74
N LYS A 256 -41.67 -9.87 2.21
CA LYS A 256 -41.11 -9.39 0.93
C LYS A 256 -40.32 -8.10 1.20
N VAL A 257 -39.07 -8.08 0.79
CA VAL A 257 -38.18 -6.88 0.90
C VAL A 257 -37.47 -6.63 -0.42
N PRO A 258 -37.07 -5.40 -0.75
CA PRO A 258 -36.25 -5.13 -1.92
C PRO A 258 -35.00 -6.02 -1.93
N ASN A 259 -34.68 -6.57 -3.11
CA ASN A 259 -33.53 -7.46 -3.26
C ASN A 259 -32.28 -6.64 -3.60
N GLU A 260 -31.34 -6.58 -2.69
CA GLU A 260 -30.05 -5.89 -2.87
C GLU A 260 -29.20 -6.51 -3.99
N TRP A 261 -29.37 -7.81 -4.26
CA TRP A 261 -28.65 -8.53 -5.33
C TRP A 261 -29.18 -8.20 -6.74
N ASP A 262 -30.37 -7.63 -6.82
CA ASP A 262 -30.97 -7.10 -8.05
C ASP A 262 -30.98 -5.57 -8.08
N GLY A 263 -30.08 -4.93 -7.33
CA GLY A 263 -30.05 -3.48 -7.24
C GLY A 263 -31.35 -2.86 -6.71
N LYS A 264 -32.08 -3.60 -5.88
CA LYS A 264 -33.38 -3.23 -5.27
C LYS A 264 -34.56 -3.09 -6.26
N ILE A 265 -34.40 -3.51 -7.53
CA ILE A 265 -35.49 -3.54 -8.50
C ILE A 265 -36.44 -4.72 -8.23
N GLY A 266 -35.88 -5.87 -7.86
CA GLY A 266 -36.62 -7.05 -7.49
C GLY A 266 -36.91 -7.14 -6.00
N PHE A 267 -37.57 -8.23 -5.60
CA PHE A 267 -37.89 -8.54 -4.21
C PHE A 267 -37.35 -9.91 -3.80
N ARG A 268 -36.88 -10.01 -2.57
CA ARG A 268 -36.52 -11.26 -1.91
C ARG A 268 -37.31 -11.49 -0.64
N LYS A 269 -37.22 -12.68 -0.10
CA LYS A 269 -37.79 -13.02 1.20
C LYS A 269 -36.86 -12.71 2.35
N ALA A 270 -37.35 -12.66 3.59
CA ALA A 270 -36.47 -12.50 4.76
C ALA A 270 -35.57 -13.71 5.00
N ILE A 271 -35.98 -14.91 4.57
CA ILE A 271 -35.07 -16.06 4.43
C ILE A 271 -34.78 -16.26 2.95
N TYR A 272 -33.52 -16.18 2.56
CA TYR A 272 -33.14 -16.06 1.15
C TYR A 272 -31.85 -16.77 0.80
N LEU A 273 -31.70 -17.01 -0.49
CA LEU A 273 -30.45 -17.33 -1.17
C LEU A 273 -30.13 -16.15 -2.10
N PRO A 274 -28.91 -15.58 -2.12
CA PRO A 274 -28.60 -14.37 -2.90
C PRO A 274 -28.95 -14.48 -4.39
N PHE A 275 -28.53 -15.56 -5.04
CA PHE A 275 -28.84 -15.91 -6.43
C PHE A 275 -28.81 -17.45 -6.60
N PRO A 276 -29.36 -18.01 -7.67
CA PRO A 276 -29.52 -19.47 -7.80
C PRO A 276 -28.23 -20.29 -7.72
N GLN A 277 -27.11 -19.74 -8.23
CA GLN A 277 -25.79 -20.38 -8.25
C GLN A 277 -24.93 -20.04 -7.01
N ALA A 278 -25.50 -19.37 -5.99
CA ALA A 278 -24.79 -18.97 -4.78
C ALA A 278 -24.12 -20.15 -4.07
N LEU A 279 -22.87 -19.96 -3.65
CA LEU A 279 -22.07 -20.95 -2.93
C LEU A 279 -21.48 -20.34 -1.64
N PRO A 280 -21.61 -21.04 -0.49
CA PRO A 280 -22.33 -22.31 -0.29
C PRO A 280 -23.84 -22.15 -0.53
N ARG A 281 -24.48 -23.17 -1.09
CA ARG A 281 -25.93 -23.14 -1.36
C ARG A 281 -26.75 -23.33 -0.07
N LYS A 282 -26.63 -22.33 0.82
CA LYS A 282 -27.25 -22.31 2.15
C LYS A 282 -28.12 -21.08 2.30
N TYR A 283 -29.35 -21.25 2.76
CA TYR A 283 -30.22 -20.12 3.04
C TYR A 283 -29.72 -19.30 4.24
N THR A 284 -30.07 -18.02 4.27
CA THR A 284 -29.72 -17.10 5.35
C THR A 284 -30.98 -16.34 5.75
N ILE A 285 -31.22 -16.15 7.04
CA ILE A 285 -32.31 -15.30 7.54
C ILE A 285 -31.75 -13.90 7.78
N ASP A 286 -32.42 -12.92 7.22
CA ASP A 286 -32.19 -11.50 7.45
C ASP A 286 -32.86 -11.06 8.75
N PRO A 287 -32.15 -10.83 9.86
CA PRO A 287 -32.74 -10.53 11.13
C PRO A 287 -33.46 -9.15 11.17
N GLU A 288 -33.03 -8.20 10.32
CA GLU A 288 -33.61 -6.86 10.28
C GLU A 288 -35.06 -6.86 9.73
N ASN A 289 -35.34 -7.81 8.83
CA ASN A 289 -36.64 -7.91 8.16
C ASN A 289 -37.45 -9.13 8.58
N CYS A 290 -36.90 -10.05 9.35
CA CYS A 290 -37.62 -11.26 9.78
C CYS A 290 -38.60 -10.93 10.90
N LEU A 291 -39.90 -11.34 10.74
CA LEU A 291 -40.94 -11.12 11.71
C LEU A 291 -40.66 -11.75 13.09
N TYR A 292 -39.87 -12.84 13.13
CA TYR A 292 -39.48 -13.42 14.42
C TYR A 292 -38.53 -12.50 15.18
N PHE A 293 -37.51 -11.98 14.52
CA PHE A 293 -36.51 -11.11 15.18
C PHE A 293 -37.05 -9.71 15.47
N THR A 294 -37.94 -9.18 14.60
CA THR A 294 -38.45 -7.81 14.75
C THR A 294 -39.69 -7.70 15.64
N LYS A 295 -40.53 -8.74 15.69
CA LYS A 295 -41.85 -8.72 16.36
C LYS A 295 -42.09 -9.91 17.30
N GLY A 296 -41.14 -10.85 17.40
CA GLY A 296 -41.29 -12.06 18.21
C GLY A 296 -42.32 -13.08 17.67
N VAL A 297 -42.83 -12.89 16.45
CA VAL A 297 -43.87 -13.73 15.84
C VAL A 297 -43.36 -14.35 14.55
N CYS A 298 -43.94 -15.51 14.18
CA CYS A 298 -43.62 -16.27 12.97
C CYS A 298 -42.37 -17.17 13.10
N LYS A 299 -42.58 -18.45 12.80
CA LYS A 299 -41.54 -19.48 12.61
C LYS A 299 -41.87 -20.38 11.44
N VAL A 300 -42.48 -19.82 10.40
CA VAL A 300 -43.01 -20.61 9.25
C VAL A 300 -41.89 -21.37 8.55
N CYS A 301 -40.71 -20.76 8.36
CA CYS A 301 -39.55 -21.42 7.74
C CYS A 301 -39.07 -22.64 8.55
N GLU A 302 -39.09 -22.60 9.88
CA GLU A 302 -38.75 -23.73 10.76
C GLU A 302 -39.80 -24.88 10.61
N LYS A 303 -41.10 -24.51 10.64
CA LYS A 303 -42.22 -25.46 10.54
C LYS A 303 -42.22 -26.24 9.24
N PHE A 304 -41.93 -25.60 8.12
CA PHE A 304 -41.95 -26.20 6.79
C PHE A 304 -40.60 -26.75 6.31
N CYS A 305 -39.53 -26.60 7.05
CA CYS A 305 -38.22 -27.13 6.67
C CYS A 305 -38.14 -28.65 6.92
N PRO A 306 -38.00 -29.48 5.87
CA PRO A 306 -37.91 -30.93 6.06
C PRO A 306 -36.65 -31.35 6.81
N ALA A 307 -35.57 -30.60 6.65
CA ALA A 307 -34.28 -30.83 7.34
C ALA A 307 -34.16 -30.15 8.71
N LYS A 308 -35.18 -29.38 9.16
CA LYS A 308 -35.18 -28.60 10.39
C LYS A 308 -33.90 -27.76 10.57
N ALA A 309 -33.48 -27.13 9.46
CA ALA A 309 -32.26 -26.34 9.43
C ALA A 309 -32.37 -24.93 10.04
N PRO A 310 -33.52 -24.19 10.01
CA PRO A 310 -33.61 -22.89 10.69
C PRO A 310 -33.35 -23.01 12.19
N ASP A 311 -32.44 -22.16 12.70
CA ASP A 311 -32.04 -22.11 14.12
C ASP A 311 -31.87 -20.65 14.56
N PHE A 312 -32.90 -20.14 15.22
CA PHE A 312 -32.96 -18.75 15.67
C PHE A 312 -32.06 -18.44 16.89
N SER A 313 -31.47 -19.48 17.51
CA SER A 313 -30.62 -19.34 18.70
C SER A 313 -29.15 -19.10 18.37
N GLN A 314 -28.76 -19.18 17.09
CA GLN A 314 -27.38 -19.00 16.65
C GLN A 314 -26.81 -17.65 17.12
N LYS A 315 -25.54 -17.67 17.50
CA LYS A 315 -24.78 -16.49 17.91
C LYS A 315 -23.57 -16.29 16.99
N PRO A 316 -23.02 -15.08 16.88
CA PRO A 316 -21.77 -14.86 16.20
C PRO A 316 -20.66 -15.74 16.76
N GLN A 317 -19.81 -16.27 15.87
CA GLN A 317 -18.66 -17.11 16.22
C GLN A 317 -17.36 -16.37 15.97
N GLU A 318 -16.45 -16.41 16.93
CA GLU A 318 -15.09 -15.91 16.73
C GLU A 318 -14.19 -17.05 16.30
N ILE A 319 -13.45 -16.84 15.21
CA ILE A 319 -12.47 -17.76 14.64
C ILE A 319 -11.12 -17.05 14.69
N GLU A 320 -10.10 -17.73 15.17
CA GLU A 320 -8.74 -17.22 15.21
C GLU A 320 -7.86 -18.09 14.33
N VAL A 321 -7.12 -17.46 13.40
CA VAL A 321 -6.21 -18.14 12.48
C VAL A 321 -4.86 -17.43 12.45
N GLU A 322 -3.81 -18.18 12.19
CA GLU A 322 -2.47 -17.64 11.98
C GLU A 322 -2.02 -17.91 10.55
N VAL A 323 -1.54 -16.85 9.87
CA VAL A 323 -1.19 -16.88 8.45
C VAL A 323 0.13 -16.16 8.20
N GLY A 324 0.85 -16.55 7.14
CA GLY A 324 2.09 -15.88 6.72
C GLY A 324 1.82 -14.68 5.80
N SER A 325 0.72 -14.72 5.04
CA SER A 325 0.36 -13.64 4.12
C SER A 325 -1.13 -13.35 4.12
N ILE A 326 -1.47 -12.08 3.79
CA ILE A 326 -2.85 -11.62 3.61
C ILE A 326 -2.97 -10.99 2.21
N ILE A 327 -3.97 -11.40 1.43
CA ILE A 327 -4.33 -10.76 0.15
C ILE A 327 -5.69 -10.09 0.31
N VAL A 328 -5.78 -8.79 0.00
CA VAL A 328 -7.01 -8.03 0.07
C VAL A 328 -7.60 -7.86 -1.33
N ALA A 329 -8.79 -8.41 -1.54
CA ALA A 329 -9.52 -8.47 -2.81
C ALA A 329 -10.99 -8.04 -2.64
N THR A 330 -11.23 -6.99 -1.85
CA THR A 330 -12.57 -6.56 -1.41
C THR A 330 -13.42 -5.88 -2.47
N GLY A 331 -12.87 -5.72 -3.70
CA GLY A 331 -13.62 -5.19 -4.83
C GLY A 331 -13.99 -3.72 -4.69
N PHE A 332 -15.19 -3.35 -5.20
CA PHE A 332 -15.69 -1.99 -5.29
C PHE A 332 -17.19 -1.94 -5.01
N GLU A 333 -17.75 -0.75 -4.88
CA GLU A 333 -19.19 -0.47 -4.94
C GLU A 333 -19.51 0.53 -6.06
N GLU A 334 -20.77 0.56 -6.51
CA GLU A 334 -21.24 1.58 -7.44
C GLU A 334 -21.42 2.93 -6.71
N TYR A 335 -21.01 4.02 -7.35
CA TYR A 335 -21.39 5.37 -6.91
C TYR A 335 -22.91 5.48 -6.83
N ASP A 336 -23.44 6.03 -5.75
CA ASP A 336 -24.88 6.26 -5.58
C ASP A 336 -25.33 7.53 -6.32
N PRO A 337 -26.04 7.42 -7.48
CA PRO A 337 -26.45 8.59 -8.24
C PRO A 337 -27.53 9.41 -7.55
N SER A 338 -28.19 8.90 -6.51
CA SER A 338 -29.23 9.62 -5.77
C SER A 338 -28.66 10.81 -4.99
N THR A 339 -27.37 10.81 -4.74
CA THR A 339 -26.66 11.89 -4.07
C THR A 339 -26.59 13.19 -4.89
N ASN A 340 -26.79 13.11 -6.22
CA ASN A 340 -26.80 14.27 -7.09
C ASN A 340 -28.11 14.31 -7.92
N PRO A 341 -28.99 15.31 -7.64
CA PRO A 341 -30.31 15.42 -8.28
C PRO A 341 -30.29 15.50 -9.82
N LYS A 342 -29.18 15.95 -10.43
CA LYS A 342 -29.05 16.08 -11.90
C LYS A 342 -29.26 14.75 -12.63
N TYR A 343 -29.04 13.62 -11.97
CA TYR A 343 -29.20 12.28 -12.57
C TYR A 343 -30.64 11.77 -12.57
N GLY A 344 -31.56 12.37 -11.82
CA GLY A 344 -32.97 11.92 -11.72
C GLY A 344 -33.16 10.57 -11.08
N PHE A 345 -32.07 9.89 -10.64
CA PHE A 345 -32.09 8.57 -10.04
C PHE A 345 -32.86 8.55 -8.70
N GLY A 346 -33.68 7.53 -8.48
CA GLY A 346 -34.51 7.40 -7.29
C GLY A 346 -35.80 8.26 -7.33
N LYS A 347 -35.86 9.31 -8.19
CA LYS A 347 -37.07 10.12 -8.43
C LYS A 347 -37.84 9.62 -9.66
N ILE A 348 -37.13 9.31 -10.73
CA ILE A 348 -37.70 8.78 -11.98
C ILE A 348 -37.45 7.29 -11.99
N LYS A 349 -38.53 6.46 -11.97
CA LYS A 349 -38.42 4.99 -11.84
C LYS A 349 -37.63 4.34 -12.97
N ASP A 350 -37.71 4.89 -14.18
CA ASP A 350 -37.04 4.37 -15.37
C ASP A 350 -35.67 5.00 -15.64
N VAL A 351 -35.06 5.57 -14.59
CA VAL A 351 -33.62 5.88 -14.53
C VAL A 351 -32.94 4.85 -13.65
N ILE A 352 -32.12 3.98 -14.26
CA ILE A 352 -31.48 2.83 -13.62
C ILE A 352 -29.97 2.83 -13.83
N THR A 353 -29.20 2.00 -13.07
CA THR A 353 -27.78 1.84 -13.30
C THR A 353 -27.46 0.73 -14.32
N GLN A 354 -26.21 0.67 -14.80
CA GLN A 354 -25.75 -0.43 -15.70
C GLN A 354 -25.84 -1.80 -15.01
N LEU A 355 -25.59 -1.88 -13.71
CA LEU A 355 -25.74 -3.14 -12.97
C LEU A 355 -27.22 -3.52 -12.86
N GLN A 356 -28.11 -2.59 -12.60
CA GLN A 356 -29.55 -2.83 -12.59
C GLN A 356 -30.05 -3.30 -13.97
N LEU A 357 -29.56 -2.71 -15.06
CA LEU A 357 -29.87 -3.19 -16.41
C LEU A 357 -29.34 -4.62 -16.63
N ALA A 358 -28.13 -4.92 -16.19
CA ALA A 358 -27.59 -6.27 -16.27
C ALA A 358 -28.49 -7.28 -15.53
N ARG A 359 -29.02 -6.92 -14.35
CA ARG A 359 -29.98 -7.78 -13.61
C ARG A 359 -31.32 -7.94 -14.34
N ILE A 360 -31.82 -6.89 -15.02
CA ILE A 360 -33.02 -6.98 -15.87
C ILE A 360 -32.81 -7.96 -17.04
N LEU A 361 -31.60 -7.93 -17.64
CA LEU A 361 -31.29 -8.79 -18.79
C LEU A 361 -30.86 -10.21 -18.40
N ASP A 362 -30.68 -10.49 -17.10
CA ASP A 362 -30.31 -11.81 -16.60
C ASP A 362 -31.52 -12.71 -16.47
N PRO A 363 -31.52 -13.95 -17.03
CA PRO A 363 -32.59 -14.92 -16.85
C PRO A 363 -32.92 -15.24 -15.38
N ALA A 364 -31.94 -15.12 -14.48
CA ALA A 364 -32.13 -15.29 -13.04
C ALA A 364 -32.47 -13.97 -12.31
N GLY A 365 -32.62 -12.90 -13.04
CA GLY A 365 -32.96 -11.59 -12.50
C GLY A 365 -34.46 -11.33 -12.31
N PRO A 366 -34.85 -10.12 -11.90
CA PRO A 366 -36.22 -9.81 -11.45
C PRO A 366 -37.28 -9.85 -12.57
N THR A 367 -36.86 -9.81 -13.83
CA THR A 367 -37.72 -9.81 -15.02
C THR A 367 -37.60 -11.09 -15.86
N GLU A 368 -36.91 -12.11 -15.34
CA GLU A 368 -36.63 -13.36 -16.07
C GLU A 368 -35.94 -13.12 -17.41
N GLY A 369 -34.99 -12.15 -17.45
CA GLY A 369 -34.22 -11.81 -18.64
C GLY A 369 -34.99 -10.97 -19.69
N LYS A 370 -36.19 -10.49 -19.42
CA LYS A 370 -36.95 -9.65 -20.34
C LYS A 370 -36.71 -8.18 -20.06
N LEU A 371 -36.34 -7.44 -21.10
CA LEU A 371 -36.14 -6.00 -21.00
C LEU A 371 -37.50 -5.29 -20.75
N LYS A 372 -37.64 -4.71 -19.57
CA LYS A 372 -38.84 -4.04 -19.09
C LYS A 372 -38.52 -2.77 -18.33
N ARG A 373 -39.36 -1.76 -18.46
CA ARG A 373 -39.34 -0.57 -17.61
C ARG A 373 -39.73 -0.90 -16.18
N VAL A 374 -39.12 -0.23 -15.23
CA VAL A 374 -39.40 -0.43 -13.79
C VAL A 374 -40.76 0.16 -13.40
N SER A 375 -41.23 1.20 -14.12
CA SER A 375 -42.46 1.93 -13.80
C SER A 375 -43.71 1.16 -14.09
N ASP A 376 -43.80 0.51 -15.26
CA ASP A 376 -45.06 -0.10 -15.81
C ASP A 376 -44.84 -1.49 -16.41
N GLY A 377 -43.61 -2.01 -16.47
CA GLY A 377 -43.31 -3.34 -17.01
C GLY A 377 -43.35 -3.42 -18.55
N GLU A 378 -43.57 -2.31 -19.25
CA GLU A 378 -43.58 -2.25 -20.71
C GLU A 378 -42.15 -2.30 -21.27
N LYS A 379 -42.02 -2.72 -22.52
CA LYS A 379 -40.73 -2.79 -23.21
C LYS A 379 -40.31 -1.39 -23.70
N PRO A 380 -39.14 -0.85 -23.29
CA PRO A 380 -38.65 0.44 -23.79
C PRO A 380 -38.16 0.31 -25.23
N LYS A 381 -38.42 1.35 -26.06
CA LYS A 381 -37.97 1.45 -27.45
C LYS A 381 -36.79 2.40 -27.61
N LYS A 382 -36.78 3.51 -26.86
CA LYS A 382 -35.73 4.52 -26.87
C LYS A 382 -34.94 4.44 -25.56
N ILE A 383 -33.66 4.13 -25.66
CA ILE A 383 -32.79 3.93 -24.50
C ILE A 383 -31.61 4.86 -24.60
N VAL A 384 -31.39 5.68 -23.57
CA VAL A 384 -30.22 6.56 -23.47
C VAL A 384 -29.33 6.07 -22.34
N MET A 385 -28.05 5.78 -22.67
CA MET A 385 -27.03 5.39 -21.69
C MET A 385 -26.08 6.58 -21.43
N VAL A 386 -26.02 7.04 -20.19
CA VAL A 386 -25.22 8.20 -19.79
C VAL A 386 -23.92 7.75 -19.16
N GLN A 387 -22.79 8.19 -19.76
CA GLN A 387 -21.45 7.82 -19.29
C GLN A 387 -20.92 8.75 -18.19
N CYS A 388 -19.92 8.29 -17.45
CA CYS A 388 -19.16 9.05 -16.44
C CYS A 388 -20.01 9.58 -15.27
N VAL A 389 -21.04 8.85 -14.86
CA VAL A 389 -21.89 9.22 -13.72
C VAL A 389 -21.12 9.08 -12.41
N GLY A 390 -20.78 10.21 -11.78
CA GLY A 390 -19.98 10.26 -10.55
C GLY A 390 -18.49 9.98 -10.77
N SER A 391 -17.99 9.97 -12.03
CA SER A 391 -16.57 9.85 -12.34
C SER A 391 -16.10 10.92 -13.33
N ARG A 392 -14.78 11.22 -13.39
CA ARG A 392 -14.20 12.29 -14.18
C ARG A 392 -14.84 13.65 -13.88
N ASP A 393 -15.12 13.85 -12.62
CA ASP A 393 -15.79 15.03 -12.07
C ASP A 393 -15.03 15.45 -10.80
N PRO A 394 -14.40 16.65 -10.78
CA PRO A 394 -13.63 17.12 -9.63
C PRO A 394 -14.42 17.23 -8.32
N GLU A 395 -15.75 17.42 -8.42
CA GLU A 395 -16.62 17.54 -7.23
C GLU A 395 -16.98 16.19 -6.61
N THR A 396 -16.80 15.08 -7.37
CA THR A 396 -17.10 13.73 -6.89
C THR A 396 -15.87 12.83 -6.95
N ASN A 397 -15.63 12.18 -8.08
CA ASN A 397 -14.46 11.34 -8.30
C ASN A 397 -13.70 11.80 -9.55
N PRO A 398 -12.50 12.39 -9.42
CA PRO A 398 -11.74 12.92 -10.54
C PRO A 398 -11.22 11.84 -11.50
N TYR A 399 -11.13 10.60 -11.07
CA TYR A 399 -10.65 9.48 -11.87
C TYR A 399 -11.69 8.90 -12.83
N CYS A 400 -11.23 8.14 -13.82
CA CYS A 400 -12.05 7.34 -14.72
C CYS A 400 -12.25 5.93 -14.14
N SER A 401 -13.47 5.41 -14.17
CA SER A 401 -13.77 4.04 -13.74
C SER A 401 -13.35 2.96 -14.75
N ARG A 402 -12.83 3.32 -15.92
CA ARG A 402 -12.18 2.48 -16.94
C ARG A 402 -13.04 1.40 -17.59
N TYR A 403 -14.08 0.88 -16.94
CA TYR A 403 -14.93 -0.22 -17.42
C TYR A 403 -16.23 0.24 -18.09
N CYS A 404 -16.76 1.40 -17.69
CA CYS A 404 -18.15 1.76 -17.94
C CYS A 404 -18.49 1.96 -19.44
N CYS A 405 -17.55 2.45 -20.27
CA CYS A 405 -17.76 2.50 -21.72
C CYS A 405 -17.99 1.13 -22.33
N MET A 406 -17.14 0.17 -21.95
CA MET A 406 -17.26 -1.22 -22.42
C MET A 406 -18.53 -1.90 -21.90
N ALA A 407 -18.88 -1.69 -20.63
CA ALA A 407 -20.10 -2.24 -20.04
C ALA A 407 -21.37 -1.71 -20.71
N ALA A 408 -21.40 -0.39 -21.04
CA ALA A 408 -22.52 0.20 -21.78
C ALA A 408 -22.66 -0.37 -23.19
N MET A 409 -21.55 -0.47 -23.94
CA MET A 409 -21.55 -1.07 -25.27
C MET A 409 -22.00 -2.54 -25.22
N LYS A 410 -21.50 -3.31 -24.25
CA LYS A 410 -21.91 -4.71 -24.04
C LYS A 410 -23.43 -4.81 -23.80
N ASN A 411 -23.97 -4.02 -22.87
CA ASN A 411 -25.41 -4.04 -22.58
C ASN A 411 -26.24 -3.53 -23.76
N ALA A 412 -25.78 -2.52 -24.49
CA ALA A 412 -26.44 -2.00 -25.69
C ALA A 412 -26.53 -3.04 -26.81
N MET A 413 -25.42 -3.74 -27.09
CA MET A 413 -25.40 -4.83 -28.07
C MET A 413 -26.28 -6.02 -27.63
N LEU A 414 -26.26 -6.36 -26.34
CA LEU A 414 -27.10 -7.42 -25.81
C LEU A 414 -28.60 -7.12 -25.99
N ILE A 415 -29.01 -5.86 -25.80
CA ILE A 415 -30.37 -5.43 -26.08
C ILE A 415 -30.71 -5.67 -27.56
N LYS A 416 -29.83 -5.25 -28.47
CA LYS A 416 -30.01 -5.44 -29.91
C LYS A 416 -30.09 -6.94 -30.33
N ILE A 417 -29.27 -7.77 -29.72
CA ILE A 417 -29.14 -9.19 -30.07
C ILE A 417 -30.28 -10.01 -29.47
N GLU A 418 -30.61 -9.85 -28.19
CA GLU A 418 -31.46 -10.77 -27.46
C GLU A 418 -32.87 -10.24 -27.17
N GLN A 419 -33.04 -8.88 -27.22
CA GLN A 419 -34.32 -8.29 -26.81
C GLN A 419 -35.08 -7.64 -27.95
N ASP A 420 -34.40 -6.72 -28.72
CA ASP A 420 -35.04 -5.96 -29.77
C ASP A 420 -34.03 -5.40 -30.76
N PRO A 421 -33.89 -5.96 -31.97
CA PRO A 421 -33.02 -5.42 -33.01
C PRO A 421 -33.34 -3.98 -33.41
N GLU A 422 -34.62 -3.57 -33.29
CA GLU A 422 -35.11 -2.25 -33.66
C GLU A 422 -35.01 -1.20 -32.51
N ALA A 423 -34.61 -1.61 -31.31
CA ALA A 423 -34.47 -0.66 -30.21
C ALA A 423 -33.48 0.48 -30.56
N ASP A 424 -33.88 1.73 -30.30
CA ASP A 424 -33.04 2.89 -30.50
C ASP A 424 -32.17 3.11 -29.25
N VAL A 425 -30.90 2.72 -29.34
CA VAL A 425 -29.95 2.82 -28.22
C VAL A 425 -28.92 3.91 -28.52
N THR A 426 -28.87 4.91 -27.67
CA THR A 426 -27.94 6.03 -27.75
C THR A 426 -27.03 6.07 -26.50
N ILE A 427 -25.71 6.18 -26.69
CA ILE A 427 -24.72 6.35 -25.64
C ILE A 427 -24.27 7.83 -25.63
N LEU A 428 -24.62 8.58 -24.57
CA LEU A 428 -24.14 9.94 -24.33
C LEU A 428 -22.80 9.88 -23.61
N TYR A 429 -21.73 10.41 -24.21
CA TYR A 429 -20.37 10.24 -23.73
C TYR A 429 -19.52 11.53 -23.83
N LYS A 430 -18.49 11.65 -22.97
CA LYS A 430 -17.45 12.70 -23.07
C LYS A 430 -16.34 12.30 -24.06
N ASP A 431 -15.77 11.12 -23.91
CA ASP A 431 -14.90 10.37 -24.82
C ASP A 431 -15.02 8.88 -24.53
N VAL A 432 -14.77 8.03 -25.52
CA VAL A 432 -14.79 6.57 -25.35
C VAL A 432 -13.43 6.11 -24.84
N ARG A 433 -13.45 5.27 -23.80
CA ARG A 433 -12.28 4.62 -23.23
C ARG A 433 -12.33 3.12 -23.51
N ALA A 434 -11.68 2.71 -24.62
CA ALA A 434 -11.60 1.33 -25.10
C ALA A 434 -10.13 0.88 -25.16
N SER A 435 -9.42 0.93 -24.02
CA SER A 435 -7.96 0.77 -23.92
C SER A 435 -7.54 -0.63 -23.51
N GLY A 436 -8.18 -1.67 -24.06
CA GLY A 436 -7.80 -3.07 -23.82
C GLY A 436 -7.64 -3.85 -25.11
N LYS A 437 -7.10 -5.06 -25.03
CA LYS A 437 -6.97 -5.95 -26.21
C LYS A 437 -8.36 -6.34 -26.73
N GLY A 438 -8.65 -6.00 -28.00
CA GLY A 438 -9.93 -6.24 -28.64
C GLY A 438 -11.05 -5.25 -28.24
N PHE A 439 -10.74 -4.18 -27.47
CA PHE A 439 -11.75 -3.24 -27.00
C PHE A 439 -12.11 -2.21 -28.09
N GLU A 440 -11.14 -1.78 -28.88
CA GLU A 440 -11.41 -0.89 -30.03
C GLU A 440 -12.27 -1.59 -31.07
N GLU A 441 -11.96 -2.82 -31.42
CA GLU A 441 -12.78 -3.64 -32.34
C GLU A 441 -14.19 -3.89 -31.78
N TYR A 442 -14.31 -4.00 -30.47
CA TYR A 442 -15.60 -4.12 -29.79
C TYR A 442 -16.43 -2.83 -29.91
N TYR A 443 -15.78 -1.66 -29.78
CA TYR A 443 -16.40 -0.37 -29.97
C TYR A 443 -16.89 -0.18 -31.42
N LEU A 444 -16.03 -0.47 -32.40
CA LEU A 444 -16.39 -0.40 -33.83
C LEU A 444 -17.54 -1.37 -34.14
N ARG A 445 -17.51 -2.58 -33.59
CA ARG A 445 -18.59 -3.57 -33.74
C ARG A 445 -19.93 -3.02 -33.21
N ALA A 446 -19.93 -2.35 -32.06
CA ALA A 446 -21.15 -1.75 -31.49
C ALA A 446 -21.73 -0.65 -32.39
N GLN A 447 -20.88 0.17 -32.99
CA GLN A 447 -21.25 1.27 -33.85
C GLN A 447 -21.70 0.79 -35.24
N GLU A 448 -20.85 0.04 -35.94
CA GLU A 448 -21.04 -0.28 -37.36
C GLU A 448 -21.99 -1.46 -37.59
N ARG A 449 -21.91 -2.49 -36.75
CA ARG A 449 -22.72 -3.70 -36.95
C ARG A 449 -24.09 -3.63 -36.25
N PHE A 450 -24.11 -3.03 -35.05
CA PHE A 450 -25.34 -2.99 -34.25
C PHE A 450 -26.03 -1.62 -34.28
N GLY A 451 -25.46 -0.63 -34.94
CA GLY A 451 -26.06 0.70 -35.11
C GLY A 451 -26.28 1.44 -33.79
N ILE A 452 -25.46 1.18 -32.78
CA ILE A 452 -25.51 1.92 -31.53
C ILE A 452 -25.08 3.37 -31.80
N LYS A 453 -25.92 4.32 -31.41
CA LYS A 453 -25.64 5.73 -31.60
C LYS A 453 -24.73 6.25 -30.52
N PHE A 454 -23.69 7.01 -30.90
CA PHE A 454 -22.77 7.67 -29.99
C PHE A 454 -22.92 9.18 -30.12
N VAL A 455 -23.40 9.82 -29.05
CA VAL A 455 -23.60 11.27 -28.98
C VAL A 455 -22.60 11.88 -28.01
N LYS A 456 -21.72 12.74 -28.51
CA LYS A 456 -20.72 13.40 -27.68
C LYS A 456 -21.34 14.61 -26.98
N GLY A 457 -21.21 14.66 -25.66
CA GLY A 457 -21.74 15.79 -24.88
C GLY A 457 -21.54 15.61 -23.38
N GLU A 458 -21.88 16.65 -22.65
CA GLU A 458 -21.80 16.68 -21.19
C GLU A 458 -23.19 16.84 -20.58
N LEU A 459 -23.59 15.89 -19.73
CA LEU A 459 -24.90 15.88 -19.08
C LEU A 459 -25.10 17.13 -18.23
N ILE A 460 -26.23 17.84 -18.45
CA ILE A 460 -26.74 18.92 -17.60
C ILE A 460 -27.67 18.31 -16.54
N GLN A 461 -28.78 17.69 -16.99
CA GLN A 461 -29.78 17.09 -16.11
C GLN A 461 -30.64 16.05 -16.82
N ILE A 462 -31.26 15.19 -16.01
CA ILE A 462 -32.26 14.23 -16.43
C ILE A 462 -33.57 14.57 -15.70
N TYR A 463 -34.65 14.79 -16.47
CA TYR A 463 -35.94 15.14 -15.90
C TYR A 463 -37.10 14.51 -16.68
N GLN A 464 -38.26 14.44 -16.06
CA GLN A 464 -39.49 13.91 -16.64
C GLN A 464 -40.61 14.96 -16.45
N GLN A 465 -41.30 15.30 -17.52
CA GLN A 465 -42.45 16.24 -17.44
C GLN A 465 -43.61 15.57 -16.70
N PRO A 466 -44.37 16.33 -15.89
CA PRO A 466 -45.57 15.80 -15.26
C PRO A 466 -46.50 15.14 -16.28
N ASN A 467 -46.99 13.95 -15.99
CA ASN A 467 -47.87 13.13 -16.85
C ASN A 467 -47.25 12.62 -18.16
N SER A 468 -45.96 12.78 -18.40
CA SER A 468 -45.25 12.17 -19.52
C SER A 468 -44.62 10.86 -19.14
N LYS A 469 -44.60 9.89 -20.07
CA LYS A 469 -43.78 8.68 -19.93
C LYS A 469 -42.38 8.85 -20.48
N GLU A 470 -42.13 9.91 -21.30
CA GLU A 470 -40.79 10.19 -21.84
C GLU A 470 -39.93 10.91 -20.82
N ILE A 471 -38.66 10.52 -20.81
CA ILE A 471 -37.61 11.10 -19.98
C ILE A 471 -36.71 11.97 -20.88
N SER A 472 -36.49 13.19 -20.45
CA SER A 472 -35.63 14.15 -21.16
C SER A 472 -34.22 14.13 -20.57
N VAL A 473 -33.20 13.91 -21.41
CA VAL A 473 -31.78 13.97 -21.06
C VAL A 473 -31.19 15.22 -21.71
N GLU A 474 -31.02 16.28 -20.93
CA GLU A 474 -30.46 17.56 -21.39
C GLU A 474 -28.93 17.54 -21.23
N PHE A 475 -28.23 17.95 -22.29
CA PHE A 475 -26.76 17.96 -22.33
C PHE A 475 -26.20 19.14 -23.13
N LEU A 476 -24.94 19.47 -22.93
CA LEU A 476 -24.15 20.36 -23.77
C LEU A 476 -23.43 19.57 -24.85
N ASP A 477 -23.60 19.96 -26.09
CA ASP A 477 -22.81 19.43 -27.20
C ASP A 477 -21.37 19.99 -27.17
N PRO A 478 -20.44 19.52 -28.03
CA PRO A 478 -19.07 20.04 -28.07
C PRO A 478 -18.94 21.53 -28.43
N THR A 479 -20.00 22.12 -28.97
CA THR A 479 -20.04 23.56 -29.29
C THR A 479 -20.57 24.42 -28.13
N GLY A 480 -21.02 23.79 -27.03
CA GLY A 480 -21.64 24.46 -25.88
C GLY A 480 -23.15 24.71 -26.06
N LYS A 481 -23.79 24.18 -27.13
CA LYS A 481 -25.22 24.30 -27.36
C LYS A 481 -25.97 23.26 -26.51
N LYS A 482 -27.09 23.65 -25.93
CA LYS A 482 -28.00 22.76 -25.22
C LYS A 482 -28.80 21.91 -26.19
N GLU A 483 -28.76 20.62 -26.01
CA GLU A 483 -29.52 19.62 -26.77
C GLU A 483 -30.28 18.70 -25.81
N VAL A 484 -31.30 18.01 -26.28
CA VAL A 484 -32.14 17.12 -25.51
C VAL A 484 -32.35 15.78 -26.25
N LEU A 485 -32.06 14.67 -25.58
CA LEU A 485 -32.46 13.33 -26.03
C LEU A 485 -33.71 12.88 -25.28
N GLN A 486 -34.66 12.28 -26.00
CA GLN A 486 -35.86 11.68 -25.40
C GLN A 486 -35.68 10.19 -25.25
N ALA A 487 -36.05 9.65 -24.09
CA ALA A 487 -35.88 8.24 -23.76
C ALA A 487 -37.11 7.66 -23.06
N ASP A 488 -37.33 6.35 -23.24
CA ASP A 488 -38.27 5.52 -22.44
C ASP A 488 -37.55 4.94 -21.20
N LEU A 489 -36.23 4.75 -21.31
CA LEU A 489 -35.36 4.23 -20.28
C LEU A 489 -34.02 4.95 -20.32
N VAL A 490 -33.54 5.41 -19.17
CA VAL A 490 -32.20 5.98 -19.02
C VAL A 490 -31.35 5.07 -18.16
N VAL A 491 -30.12 4.80 -18.63
CA VAL A 491 -29.17 3.92 -17.95
C VAL A 491 -27.91 4.67 -17.57
N LEU A 492 -27.61 4.73 -16.31
CA LEU A 492 -26.48 5.44 -15.74
C LEU A 492 -25.25 4.54 -15.64
N SER A 493 -24.16 4.92 -16.29
CA SER A 493 -22.85 4.25 -16.15
C SER A 493 -22.10 4.84 -14.96
N THR A 494 -22.38 4.28 -13.79
CA THR A 494 -21.91 4.75 -12.49
C THR A 494 -20.41 4.50 -12.29
N ALA A 495 -19.78 5.37 -11.49
CA ALA A 495 -18.38 5.19 -11.09
C ALA A 495 -18.21 3.93 -10.22
N MET A 496 -17.03 3.31 -10.31
CA MET A 496 -16.51 2.42 -9.28
C MET A 496 -15.98 3.28 -8.14
N VAL A 497 -16.43 3.02 -6.92
CA VAL A 497 -15.93 3.65 -5.70
C VAL A 497 -15.39 2.59 -4.74
N PRO A 498 -14.52 2.95 -3.77
CA PRO A 498 -14.03 2.00 -2.79
C PRO A 498 -15.16 1.24 -2.10
N SER A 499 -14.96 -0.04 -1.84
CA SER A 499 -15.97 -0.85 -1.16
C SER A 499 -16.21 -0.33 0.26
N LYS A 500 -17.46 -0.44 0.73
CA LYS A 500 -17.82 -0.04 2.09
C LYS A 500 -16.97 -0.78 3.12
N GLY A 501 -16.40 -0.03 4.08
CA GLY A 501 -15.49 -0.55 5.10
C GLY A 501 -14.02 -0.61 4.67
N THR A 502 -13.64 -0.08 3.50
CA THR A 502 -12.24 -0.05 3.04
C THR A 502 -11.35 0.70 4.03
N LYS A 503 -11.82 1.83 4.57
CA LYS A 503 -11.05 2.64 5.53
C LYS A 503 -10.79 1.89 6.83
N GLU A 504 -11.84 1.29 7.42
CA GLU A 504 -11.74 0.50 8.64
C GLU A 504 -10.87 -0.75 8.46
N LEU A 505 -10.92 -1.37 7.28
CA LEU A 505 -10.07 -2.50 6.94
C LEU A 505 -8.61 -2.09 6.82
N ALA A 506 -8.33 -0.98 6.15
CA ALA A 506 -6.98 -0.43 6.01
C ALA A 506 -6.37 -0.07 7.37
N GLU A 507 -7.16 0.56 8.26
CA GLU A 507 -6.74 0.88 9.63
C GLU A 507 -6.39 -0.38 10.44
N LYS A 508 -7.22 -1.44 10.36
CA LYS A 508 -6.95 -2.73 11.04
C LYS A 508 -5.70 -3.42 10.52
N LEU A 509 -5.46 -3.35 9.21
CA LEU A 509 -4.28 -3.96 8.57
C LEU A 509 -3.04 -3.07 8.65
N GLY A 510 -3.19 -1.79 8.93
CA GLY A 510 -2.12 -0.79 8.94
C GLY A 510 -1.58 -0.45 7.55
N ILE A 511 -2.38 -0.66 6.49
CA ILE A 511 -2.04 -0.34 5.10
C ILE A 511 -2.54 1.04 4.69
N ASN A 512 -1.93 1.61 3.66
CA ASN A 512 -2.24 2.94 3.19
C ASN A 512 -3.48 2.95 2.27
N ILE A 513 -4.13 4.13 2.20
CA ILE A 513 -5.20 4.45 1.25
C ILE A 513 -4.70 5.56 0.33
N GLY A 514 -5.00 5.45 -0.97
CA GLY A 514 -4.71 6.48 -1.97
C GLY A 514 -5.63 7.70 -1.86
N ASN A 515 -5.28 8.77 -2.55
CA ASN A 515 -6.09 10.00 -2.61
C ASN A 515 -7.46 9.77 -3.29
N ASP A 516 -7.61 8.67 -4.01
CA ASP A 516 -8.86 8.21 -4.64
C ASP A 516 -9.75 7.38 -3.70
N GLY A 517 -9.27 7.11 -2.47
CA GLY A 517 -9.96 6.32 -1.45
C GLY A 517 -9.81 4.82 -1.57
N PHE A 518 -9.15 4.29 -2.62
CA PHE A 518 -8.82 2.87 -2.75
C PHE A 518 -7.58 2.52 -1.93
N LEU A 519 -7.33 1.23 -1.73
CA LEU A 519 -6.11 0.76 -1.06
C LEU A 519 -4.88 1.08 -1.91
N ALA A 520 -3.88 1.70 -1.30
CA ALA A 520 -2.68 2.10 -2.00
C ALA A 520 -1.65 0.96 -2.08
N GLU A 521 -1.12 0.76 -3.27
CA GLU A 521 0.07 -0.05 -3.52
C GLU A 521 1.33 0.62 -2.95
N LEU A 522 2.40 -0.18 -2.83
CA LEU A 522 3.70 0.31 -2.39
C LEU A 522 4.31 1.31 -3.38
N ASP A 523 4.18 1.02 -4.67
CA ASP A 523 4.62 1.87 -5.78
C ASP A 523 3.79 1.56 -7.03
N GLU A 524 3.27 2.61 -7.67
CA GLU A 524 2.37 2.50 -8.84
C GLU A 524 3.01 1.80 -10.06
N LYS A 525 4.35 1.79 -10.17
CA LYS A 525 5.07 1.28 -11.34
C LYS A 525 5.73 -0.07 -11.08
N VAL A 526 6.33 -0.25 -9.91
CA VAL A 526 7.20 -1.41 -9.64
C VAL A 526 6.75 -2.24 -8.42
N GLY A 527 5.72 -1.82 -7.69
CA GLY A 527 5.18 -2.50 -6.51
C GLY A 527 3.65 -2.57 -6.50
N GLY A 528 3.02 -2.83 -7.65
CA GLY A 528 1.57 -2.68 -7.87
C GLY A 528 0.65 -3.66 -7.16
N VAL A 529 1.18 -4.64 -6.43
CA VAL A 529 0.39 -5.57 -5.59
C VAL A 529 0.85 -5.59 -4.15
N GLU A 530 2.05 -5.08 -3.85
CA GLU A 530 2.57 -4.95 -2.50
C GLU A 530 1.94 -3.76 -1.78
N THR A 531 1.95 -3.80 -0.47
CA THR A 531 1.57 -2.67 0.39
C THR A 531 2.76 -2.19 1.22
N ASN A 532 2.58 -1.11 1.94
CA ASN A 532 3.57 -0.64 2.94
C ASN A 532 3.83 -1.63 4.08
N ILE A 533 3.07 -2.72 4.18
CA ILE A 533 3.25 -3.78 5.18
C ILE A 533 3.69 -5.07 4.48
N PRO A 534 4.94 -5.53 4.65
CA PRO A 534 5.40 -6.80 4.10
C PRO A 534 4.53 -7.97 4.53
N GLY A 535 4.14 -8.81 3.56
CA GLY A 535 3.24 -9.95 3.76
C GLY A 535 1.75 -9.60 3.57
N ILE A 536 1.40 -8.32 3.32
CA ILE A 536 0.04 -7.90 2.94
C ILE A 536 0.07 -7.40 1.50
N TYR A 537 -0.82 -7.95 0.69
CA TYR A 537 -0.93 -7.69 -0.75
C TYR A 537 -2.35 -7.25 -1.10
N ILE A 538 -2.50 -6.53 -2.20
CA ILE A 538 -3.79 -6.05 -2.71
C ILE A 538 -3.99 -6.47 -4.16
N CYS A 539 -5.21 -6.75 -4.58
CA CYS A 539 -5.51 -7.07 -5.97
C CYS A 539 -6.97 -6.74 -6.34
N GLY A 540 -7.21 -6.72 -7.66
CA GLY A 540 -8.50 -6.40 -8.21
C GLY A 540 -8.95 -4.97 -7.92
N CYS A 541 -10.24 -4.72 -7.96
CA CYS A 541 -10.79 -3.38 -7.75
C CYS A 541 -10.64 -2.84 -6.33
N ALA A 542 -10.06 -3.59 -5.39
CA ALA A 542 -9.69 -3.07 -4.08
C ALA A 542 -8.56 -2.02 -4.18
N GLN A 543 -7.68 -2.15 -5.18
CA GLN A 543 -6.59 -1.21 -5.47
C GLN A 543 -7.03 -0.05 -6.36
N GLY A 544 -8.07 -0.23 -7.19
CA GLY A 544 -8.57 0.80 -8.08
C GLY A 544 -9.41 0.22 -9.21
N PRO A 545 -10.11 1.08 -9.96
CA PRO A 545 -10.98 0.63 -11.05
C PRO A 545 -10.24 -0.17 -12.13
N LYS A 546 -10.74 -1.35 -12.46
CA LYS A 546 -10.22 -2.25 -13.50
C LYS A 546 -11.27 -3.24 -13.98
N ASP A 547 -11.02 -3.87 -15.10
CA ASP A 547 -11.88 -4.93 -15.64
C ASP A 547 -11.59 -6.31 -15.04
N ILE A 548 -12.33 -7.33 -15.49
CA ILE A 548 -12.18 -8.71 -15.00
C ILE A 548 -10.81 -9.29 -15.38
N PRO A 549 -10.34 -9.25 -16.64
CA PRO A 549 -9.01 -9.73 -17.02
C PRO A 549 -7.88 -9.12 -16.20
N GLU A 550 -7.86 -7.80 -16.03
CA GLU A 550 -6.87 -7.11 -15.21
C GLU A 550 -6.95 -7.54 -13.73
N SER A 551 -8.17 -7.70 -13.20
CA SER A 551 -8.39 -8.15 -11.81
C SER A 551 -7.85 -9.56 -11.58
N VAL A 552 -8.05 -10.47 -12.52
CA VAL A 552 -7.54 -11.85 -12.47
C VAL A 552 -6.01 -11.87 -12.59
N ALA A 553 -5.43 -11.12 -13.55
CA ALA A 553 -3.99 -11.03 -13.72
C ALA A 553 -3.29 -10.48 -12.47
N GLN A 554 -3.86 -9.43 -11.85
CA GLN A 554 -3.33 -8.85 -10.62
C GLN A 554 -3.47 -9.80 -9.42
N ALA A 555 -4.56 -10.57 -9.34
CA ALA A 555 -4.74 -11.59 -8.32
C ALA A 555 -3.65 -12.68 -8.41
N SER A 556 -3.34 -13.15 -9.62
CA SER A 556 -2.26 -14.12 -9.85
C SER A 556 -0.88 -13.52 -9.51
N ALA A 557 -0.63 -12.24 -9.82
CA ALA A 557 0.60 -11.55 -9.41
C ALA A 557 0.74 -11.46 -7.88
N ALA A 558 -0.33 -11.06 -7.17
CA ALA A 558 -0.36 -11.01 -5.71
C ALA A 558 -0.11 -12.39 -5.09
N SER A 559 -0.71 -13.44 -5.64
CA SER A 559 -0.52 -14.82 -5.20
C SER A 559 0.91 -15.31 -5.38
N ALA A 560 1.55 -14.98 -6.52
CA ALA A 560 2.92 -15.35 -6.79
C ALA A 560 3.90 -14.72 -5.78
N ILE A 561 3.73 -13.44 -5.48
CA ILE A 561 4.58 -12.73 -4.52
C ILE A 561 4.30 -13.19 -3.09
N ALA A 562 3.03 -13.41 -2.72
CA ALA A 562 2.66 -13.98 -1.42
C ALA A 562 3.26 -15.38 -1.21
N ALA A 563 3.26 -16.22 -2.25
CA ALA A 563 3.87 -17.55 -2.20
C ALA A 563 5.39 -17.49 -2.01
N LEU A 564 6.08 -16.57 -2.70
CA LEU A 564 7.52 -16.34 -2.49
C LEU A 564 7.80 -15.91 -1.04
N HIS A 565 7.00 -15.01 -0.50
CA HIS A 565 7.10 -14.56 0.88
C HIS A 565 6.92 -15.74 1.87
N MET A 566 5.89 -16.56 1.69
CA MET A 566 5.60 -17.69 2.57
C MET A 566 6.61 -18.85 2.48
N LYS A 567 7.28 -19.02 1.33
CA LYS A 567 8.40 -19.96 1.16
C LYS A 567 9.69 -19.46 1.77
N GLY A 568 9.77 -18.17 2.07
CA GLY A 568 10.97 -17.50 2.55
C GLY A 568 11.24 -17.70 4.04
N THR A 569 12.45 -17.31 4.40
CA THR A 569 12.87 -17.11 5.80
C THR A 569 13.15 -15.62 5.96
N ILE A 570 12.51 -14.98 6.90
CA ILE A 570 12.79 -13.59 7.24
C ILE A 570 14.04 -13.59 8.13
N GLU A 571 15.15 -13.09 7.61
CA GLU A 571 16.34 -12.78 8.39
C GLU A 571 16.23 -11.31 8.86
N LYS A 572 16.12 -11.12 10.16
CA LYS A 572 15.98 -9.78 10.73
C LYS A 572 17.09 -9.54 11.76
N PRO A 573 17.95 -8.52 11.54
CA PRO A 573 18.87 -8.09 12.59
C PRO A 573 18.06 -7.55 13.78
N ILE A 574 18.51 -7.82 15.00
CA ILE A 574 17.89 -7.29 16.21
C ILE A 574 18.29 -5.82 16.34
N VAL A 575 17.39 -4.94 15.95
CA VAL A 575 17.56 -3.49 16.03
C VAL A 575 16.73 -2.86 17.17
N ALA A 576 16.16 -3.71 18.04
CA ALA A 576 15.31 -3.28 19.13
C ALA A 576 16.13 -2.52 20.19
N PRO A 577 15.63 -1.38 20.70
CA PRO A 577 16.27 -0.68 21.79
C PRO A 577 16.37 -1.56 23.05
N GLN A 578 17.48 -1.46 23.71
CA GLN A 578 17.67 -2.05 25.04
C GLN A 578 17.18 -1.09 26.11
N THR A 579 16.52 -1.62 27.13
CA THR A 579 16.00 -0.83 28.25
C THR A 579 16.92 -0.95 29.46
N ASP A 580 17.44 0.17 29.90
CA ASP A 580 18.08 0.26 31.22
C ASP A 580 16.95 0.32 32.29
N LYS A 581 16.86 -0.75 33.08
CA LYS A 581 15.81 -0.94 34.08
C LYS A 581 15.93 0.03 35.26
N GLU A 582 17.14 0.47 35.58
CA GLU A 582 17.40 1.42 36.69
C GLU A 582 16.95 2.83 36.29
N LEU A 583 17.13 3.21 35.03
CA LEU A 583 16.71 4.50 34.51
C LEU A 583 15.24 4.51 34.06
N CYS A 584 14.59 3.37 33.90
CA CYS A 584 13.22 3.30 33.39
C CYS A 584 12.19 3.80 34.43
N GLY A 585 11.64 4.96 34.18
CA GLY A 585 10.57 5.55 35.03
C GLY A 585 9.17 4.94 34.84
N LYS A 586 9.00 3.90 34.03
CA LYS A 586 7.74 3.15 33.79
C LYS A 586 6.56 4.01 33.35
N CYS A 587 6.82 5.17 32.74
CA CYS A 587 5.81 6.21 32.42
C CYS A 587 4.90 5.89 31.23
N GLY A 588 5.17 4.82 30.45
CA GLY A 588 4.35 4.40 29.32
C GLY A 588 4.48 5.22 28.03
N ILE A 589 5.25 6.30 28.00
CA ILE A 589 5.41 7.17 26.81
C ILE A 589 5.91 6.35 25.62
N CYS A 590 6.92 5.49 25.80
CA CYS A 590 7.49 4.66 24.73
C CYS A 590 6.46 3.69 24.13
N GLN A 591 5.55 3.16 24.92
CA GLN A 591 4.46 2.30 24.46
C GLN A 591 3.45 3.09 23.63
N THR A 592 3.01 4.25 24.12
CA THR A 592 2.00 5.08 23.45
C THR A 592 2.47 5.64 22.12
N ILE A 593 3.76 5.99 22.03
CA ILE A 593 4.30 6.64 20.83
C ILE A 593 4.74 5.64 19.74
N CYS A 594 4.92 4.36 20.09
CA CYS A 594 5.43 3.37 19.14
C CYS A 594 4.45 3.10 17.97
N PRO A 595 4.78 3.47 16.72
CA PRO A 595 3.87 3.30 15.59
C PRO A 595 3.74 1.83 15.14
N PHE A 596 4.56 0.92 15.72
CA PHE A 596 4.59 -0.50 15.41
C PHE A 596 4.03 -1.37 16.54
N ASN A 597 3.53 -0.76 17.63
CA ASN A 597 3.06 -1.46 18.82
C ASN A 597 4.06 -2.49 19.37
N ALA A 598 5.36 -2.19 19.20
CA ALA A 598 6.46 -3.11 19.57
C ALA A 598 6.89 -2.96 21.04
N ILE A 599 6.24 -2.11 21.83
CA ILE A 599 6.65 -1.87 23.22
C ILE A 599 5.45 -2.04 24.15
N THR A 600 5.67 -2.80 25.22
CA THR A 600 4.76 -2.92 26.36
C THR A 600 5.48 -2.42 27.60
N VAL A 601 4.75 -1.80 28.51
CA VAL A 601 5.31 -1.34 29.80
C VAL A 601 4.64 -2.08 30.94
N ASP A 602 5.45 -2.87 31.63
CA ASP A 602 5.04 -3.56 32.85
C ASP A 602 5.24 -2.63 34.05
N PRO A 603 4.29 -2.57 35.01
CA PRO A 603 4.41 -1.71 36.19
C PRO A 603 5.60 -2.05 37.10
N GLU A 604 6.04 -3.33 37.11
CA GLU A 604 7.15 -3.78 37.94
C GLU A 604 8.47 -3.87 37.18
N GLU A 605 8.46 -4.41 35.97
CA GLU A 605 9.67 -4.66 35.18
C GLU A 605 10.07 -3.54 34.20
N GLY A 606 9.18 -2.56 33.97
CA GLY A 606 9.42 -1.46 33.04
C GLY A 606 9.14 -1.80 31.59
N SER A 607 9.77 -1.09 30.64
CA SER A 607 9.53 -1.29 29.21
C SER A 607 10.16 -2.59 28.69
N LYS A 608 9.38 -3.35 27.91
CA LYS A 608 9.81 -4.51 27.15
C LYS A 608 9.58 -4.24 25.67
N VAL A 609 10.61 -4.44 24.86
CA VAL A 609 10.53 -4.26 23.41
C VAL A 609 10.41 -5.62 22.73
N ASP A 610 9.37 -5.77 21.90
CA ASP A 610 9.25 -6.94 21.01
C ASP A 610 10.20 -6.74 19.83
N GLU A 611 11.29 -7.52 19.83
CA GLU A 611 12.36 -7.44 18.82
C GLU A 611 11.88 -7.76 17.40
N ALA A 612 10.83 -8.57 17.29
CA ALA A 612 10.29 -8.96 16.00
C ALA A 612 9.41 -7.86 15.36
N LEU A 613 8.68 -7.12 16.18
CA LEU A 613 7.86 -6.01 15.73
C LEU A 613 8.66 -4.72 15.56
N CYS A 614 9.73 -4.54 16.33
CA CYS A 614 10.55 -3.34 16.30
C CYS A 614 11.22 -3.13 14.94
N GLN A 615 11.13 -1.90 14.41
CA GLN A 615 11.78 -1.50 13.16
C GLN A 615 13.05 -0.65 13.38
N GLY A 616 13.46 -0.40 14.62
CA GLY A 616 14.68 0.36 14.92
C GLY A 616 14.61 1.86 14.60
N CYS A 617 13.43 2.44 14.51
CA CYS A 617 13.26 3.87 14.12
C CYS A 617 13.82 4.88 15.14
N GLY A 618 14.00 4.51 16.40
CA GLY A 618 14.54 5.37 17.45
C GLY A 618 13.55 6.36 18.09
N LEU A 619 12.28 6.38 17.67
CA LEU A 619 11.29 7.35 18.19
C LEU A 619 11.10 7.23 19.71
N CYS A 620 11.04 6.01 20.23
CA CYS A 620 10.92 5.76 21.67
C CYS A 620 12.18 6.18 22.44
N VAL A 621 13.36 6.09 21.81
CA VAL A 621 14.64 6.48 22.41
C VAL A 621 14.71 8.00 22.66
N THR A 622 14.40 8.80 21.62
CA THR A 622 14.41 10.27 21.73
C THR A 622 13.24 10.83 22.53
N SER A 623 12.20 10.05 22.74
CA SER A 623 11.01 10.44 23.54
C SER A 623 11.07 9.97 24.99
N CYS A 624 12.09 9.16 25.34
CA CYS A 624 12.29 8.71 26.70
C CYS A 624 12.85 9.86 27.57
N PRO A 625 12.12 10.35 28.58
CA PRO A 625 12.57 11.49 29.38
C PRO A 625 13.78 11.18 30.25
N THR A 626 13.97 9.91 30.61
CA THR A 626 15.09 9.45 31.45
C THR A 626 16.29 8.93 30.65
N GLY A 627 16.14 8.76 29.32
CA GLY A 627 17.16 8.15 28.47
C GLY A 627 17.35 6.64 28.69
N ALA A 628 16.38 5.96 29.31
CA ALA A 628 16.45 4.53 29.61
C ALA A 628 16.51 3.61 28.38
N LEU A 629 16.08 4.08 27.21
CA LEU A 629 16.10 3.31 25.98
C LEU A 629 17.29 3.70 25.11
N GLN A 630 18.08 2.69 24.68
CA GLN A 630 19.27 2.87 23.85
C GLN A 630 19.17 2.03 22.59
N LEU A 631 19.35 2.66 21.42
CA LEU A 631 19.30 1.99 20.14
C LEU A 631 20.67 1.35 19.82
N PRO A 632 20.74 0.02 19.56
CA PRO A 632 22.02 -0.64 19.23
C PRO A 632 22.69 0.04 18.02
N ASN A 633 24.00 0.29 18.13
CA ASN A 633 24.85 0.88 17.08
C ASN A 633 24.42 2.29 16.60
N ASN A 634 23.41 2.90 17.21
CA ASN A 634 22.91 4.25 16.90
C ASN A 634 22.41 4.96 18.19
N ASP A 635 23.04 4.71 19.32
CA ASP A 635 22.71 5.43 20.54
C ASP A 635 23.19 6.90 20.48
N TYR A 636 22.72 7.70 21.44
CA TYR A 636 23.04 9.12 21.49
C TYR A 636 24.58 9.36 21.50
N LEU A 637 25.34 8.58 22.27
CA LEU A 637 26.77 8.78 22.41
C LEU A 637 27.54 8.45 21.13
N ILE A 638 27.12 7.45 20.37
CA ILE A 638 27.74 7.12 19.08
C ILE A 638 27.52 8.24 18.08
N VAL A 639 26.30 8.77 17.96
CA VAL A 639 26.00 9.89 17.05
C VAL A 639 26.74 11.17 17.51
N GLN A 640 26.81 11.44 18.81
CA GLN A 640 27.57 12.57 19.36
C GLN A 640 29.07 12.49 19.03
N LYS A 641 29.68 11.30 19.17
CA LYS A 641 31.09 11.09 18.79
C LYS A 641 31.33 11.32 17.30
N GLN A 642 30.37 10.84 16.44
CA GLN A 642 30.45 11.13 15.01
C GLN A 642 30.37 12.63 14.72
N ILE A 643 29.46 13.36 15.38
CA ILE A 643 29.34 14.83 15.28
C ILE A 643 30.66 15.52 15.67
N LYS A 644 31.23 15.19 16.83
CA LYS A 644 32.49 15.75 17.29
C LYS A 644 33.65 15.45 16.34
N THR A 645 33.70 14.23 15.80
CA THR A 645 34.74 13.82 14.84
C THR A 645 34.59 14.55 13.50
N ALA A 646 33.37 14.75 13.03
CA ALA A 646 33.05 15.49 11.81
C ALA A 646 33.51 16.94 11.89
N LEU A 647 33.47 17.53 13.07
CA LEU A 647 33.76 18.93 13.34
C LEU A 647 35.17 19.15 13.98
N LYS A 648 36.05 18.15 13.91
CA LYS A 648 37.42 18.25 14.33
C LYS A 648 38.24 19.06 13.29
N ASP A 649 39.26 19.78 13.73
CA ASP A 649 40.22 20.53 12.87
C ASP A 649 39.49 21.44 11.85
N LEU A 650 38.57 22.28 12.33
CA LEU A 650 37.70 23.13 11.50
C LEU A 650 38.46 24.22 10.72
N ASP A 651 39.66 24.55 11.12
CA ASP A 651 40.54 25.51 10.41
C ASP A 651 40.85 25.05 8.97
N LYS A 652 40.77 23.73 8.72
CA LYS A 652 41.01 23.13 7.42
C LYS A 652 39.71 22.85 6.66
N ALA A 653 38.53 23.15 7.24
CA ALA A 653 37.25 22.90 6.63
C ALA A 653 36.79 24.05 5.73
N VAL A 654 36.06 23.72 4.69
CA VAL A 654 35.36 24.73 3.86
C VAL A 654 34.21 25.31 4.66
N LYS A 655 34.18 26.64 4.75
CA LYS A 655 33.16 27.40 5.48
C LYS A 655 32.07 27.95 4.55
N PRO A 656 30.81 28.10 5.05
CA PRO A 656 30.29 27.68 6.36
C PRO A 656 30.15 26.15 6.42
N MET A 657 30.57 25.52 7.52
CA MET A 657 30.49 24.08 7.70
C MET A 657 29.07 23.65 8.10
N VAL A 658 28.41 22.88 7.24
CA VAL A 658 27.07 22.40 7.48
C VAL A 658 27.08 20.89 7.76
N LEU A 659 26.52 20.50 8.89
CA LEU A 659 26.36 19.11 9.24
C LEU A 659 24.92 18.63 8.81
N ALA A 660 24.83 17.63 7.96
CA ALA A 660 23.58 17.07 7.51
C ALA A 660 23.29 15.74 8.22
N LEU A 661 22.30 15.72 9.12
CA LEU A 661 21.80 14.49 9.73
C LEU A 661 20.75 13.86 8.80
N CYS A 662 21.11 12.75 8.17
CA CYS A 662 20.39 12.14 7.05
C CYS A 662 19.75 10.81 7.47
N CYS A 663 18.47 10.58 7.14
CA CYS A 663 17.90 9.25 7.31
C CYS A 663 18.50 8.23 6.31
N GLU A 664 18.69 7.01 6.75
CA GLU A 664 19.31 5.94 5.93
C GLU A 664 18.45 5.47 4.74
N GLU A 665 17.17 5.83 4.72
CA GLU A 665 16.26 5.47 3.65
C GLU A 665 16.22 6.52 2.53
N CYS A 666 15.37 7.53 2.66
CA CYS A 666 15.15 8.51 1.59
C CYS A 666 16.35 9.43 1.35
N ALA A 667 16.96 9.96 2.43
CA ALA A 667 18.08 10.90 2.27
C ALA A 667 19.33 10.21 1.70
N TYR A 668 19.66 9.00 2.18
CA TYR A 668 20.77 8.22 1.61
C TYR A 668 20.54 7.94 0.13
N THR A 669 19.33 7.48 -0.25
CA THR A 669 18.98 7.21 -1.64
C THR A 669 19.06 8.46 -2.51
N MET A 670 18.58 9.59 -2.01
CA MET A 670 18.62 10.86 -2.73
C MET A 670 20.06 11.31 -2.97
N LEU A 671 20.94 11.22 -1.96
CA LEU A 671 22.36 11.56 -2.12
C LEU A 671 23.08 10.63 -3.11
N ASP A 672 22.76 9.34 -3.10
CA ASP A 672 23.26 8.40 -4.11
C ASP A 672 22.77 8.76 -5.52
N THR A 673 21.48 9.11 -5.66
CA THR A 673 20.89 9.54 -6.93
C THR A 673 21.52 10.84 -7.43
N ALA A 674 21.79 11.79 -6.53
CA ALA A 674 22.51 13.01 -6.87
C ALA A 674 23.89 12.69 -7.48
N GLY A 675 24.63 11.75 -6.88
CA GLY A 675 25.89 11.26 -7.41
C GLY A 675 25.76 10.60 -8.78
N PHE A 676 24.79 9.70 -8.93
CA PHE A 676 24.53 8.98 -10.18
C PHE A 676 24.23 9.92 -11.35
N PHE A 677 23.47 11.00 -11.10
CA PHE A 677 23.18 12.03 -12.10
C PHE A 677 24.19 13.19 -12.12
N HIS A 678 25.29 13.10 -11.37
CA HIS A 678 26.33 14.14 -11.25
C HIS A 678 25.76 15.52 -10.87
N ARG A 679 24.69 15.55 -10.05
CA ARG A 679 24.08 16.78 -9.55
C ARG A 679 24.91 17.37 -8.41
N LYS A 680 25.29 18.63 -8.54
CA LYS A 680 26.25 19.30 -7.65
C LYS A 680 25.54 20.01 -6.51
N TYR A 681 26.02 19.78 -5.29
CA TYR A 681 25.64 20.54 -4.09
C TYR A 681 26.88 21.03 -3.36
N PRO A 682 26.76 21.96 -2.41
CA PRO A 682 27.96 22.56 -1.73
C PRO A 682 28.85 21.52 -1.05
N VAL A 683 30.18 21.65 -1.25
CA VAL A 683 31.17 20.68 -0.72
C VAL A 683 31.25 20.70 0.81
N ASN A 684 30.90 21.82 1.43
CA ASN A 684 30.87 22.05 2.87
C ASN A 684 29.69 21.40 3.61
N ILE A 685 28.85 20.63 2.92
CA ILE A 685 27.78 19.80 3.53
C ILE A 685 28.33 18.42 3.81
N LEU A 686 28.39 18.03 5.10
CA LEU A 686 28.85 16.71 5.52
C LEU A 686 27.72 15.84 6.04
N PRO A 687 27.39 14.72 5.38
CA PRO A 687 26.33 13.82 5.82
C PRO A 687 26.77 12.92 6.98
N ILE A 688 25.90 12.76 7.98
CA ILE A 688 25.93 11.72 9.01
C ILE A 688 24.61 10.96 8.96
N TYR A 689 24.68 9.64 8.94
CA TYR A 689 23.50 8.80 8.77
C TYR A 689 22.94 8.30 10.09
N VAL A 690 21.62 8.40 10.21
CA VAL A 690 20.81 7.87 11.31
C VAL A 690 19.70 6.99 10.74
N PRO A 691 19.19 5.99 11.47
CA PRO A 691 18.15 5.10 10.94
C PRO A 691 16.91 5.86 10.47
N CYS A 692 16.45 6.83 11.25
CA CYS A 692 15.34 7.73 10.96
C CYS A 692 15.60 9.07 11.64
N LEU A 693 15.01 10.16 11.12
CA LEU A 693 15.09 11.46 11.80
C LEU A 693 14.47 11.46 13.20
N SER A 694 13.56 10.52 13.50
CA SER A 694 13.06 10.32 14.86
C SER A 694 14.13 9.87 15.87
N ALA A 695 15.26 9.34 15.42
CA ALA A 695 16.42 9.03 16.27
C ALA A 695 17.28 10.26 16.56
N VAL A 696 17.02 11.41 15.91
CA VAL A 696 17.71 12.66 16.17
C VAL A 696 16.97 13.43 17.26
N SER A 697 17.65 13.77 18.33
CA SER A 697 17.14 14.66 19.39
C SER A 697 17.63 16.10 19.20
N VAL A 698 16.93 17.06 19.79
CA VAL A 698 17.36 18.46 19.90
C VAL A 698 18.81 18.55 20.43
N ARG A 699 19.18 17.65 21.34
CA ARG A 699 20.51 17.60 21.94
C ARG A 699 21.62 17.34 20.91
N HIS A 700 21.38 16.48 19.89
CA HIS A 700 22.34 16.28 18.80
C HIS A 700 22.55 17.55 17.97
N VAL A 701 21.50 18.34 17.74
CA VAL A 701 21.57 19.59 17.01
C VAL A 701 22.38 20.62 17.80
N VAL A 702 22.12 20.73 19.10
CA VAL A 702 22.87 21.63 20.00
C VAL A 702 24.32 21.21 20.12
N ASP A 703 24.61 19.90 20.23
CA ASP A 703 25.98 19.39 20.26
C ASP A 703 26.75 19.72 18.96
N ALA A 704 26.10 19.67 17.80
CA ALA A 704 26.70 20.03 16.52
C ALA A 704 27.05 21.52 16.47
N LEU A 705 26.15 22.41 16.86
CA LEU A 705 26.37 23.84 16.90
C LEU A 705 27.46 24.20 17.92
N ASN A 706 27.45 23.61 19.11
CA ASN A 706 28.46 23.81 20.14
C ASN A 706 29.86 23.29 19.74
N SER A 707 29.90 22.26 18.88
CA SER A 707 31.15 21.70 18.33
C SER A 707 31.68 22.50 17.14
N GLY A 708 31.01 23.60 16.74
CA GLY A 708 31.46 24.53 15.71
C GLY A 708 30.88 24.36 14.32
N ALA A 709 29.74 23.64 14.18
CA ALA A 709 28.98 23.68 12.93
C ALA A 709 28.39 25.09 12.75
N ASP A 710 28.49 25.65 11.56
CA ASP A 710 27.88 26.93 11.21
C ASP A 710 26.36 26.74 10.98
N GLY A 711 25.95 25.55 10.52
CA GLY A 711 24.53 25.15 10.35
C GLY A 711 24.31 23.65 10.48
N VAL A 712 23.08 23.26 10.81
CA VAL A 712 22.65 21.87 10.90
C VAL A 712 21.43 21.65 9.99
N MET A 713 21.51 20.66 9.13
CA MET A 713 20.45 20.27 8.21
C MET A 713 19.90 18.90 8.59
N LEU A 714 18.59 18.75 8.77
CA LEU A 714 17.93 17.47 8.92
C LEU A 714 17.34 17.05 7.57
N VAL A 715 17.79 15.92 7.01
CA VAL A 715 17.37 15.46 5.70
C VAL A 715 16.61 14.13 5.85
N GLY A 716 15.34 14.12 5.47
CA GLY A 716 14.48 12.94 5.67
C GLY A 716 13.36 12.80 4.64
N CYS A 717 12.48 11.84 4.91
CA CYS A 717 11.39 11.48 4.01
C CYS A 717 10.42 12.66 3.76
N PRO A 718 9.66 12.67 2.63
CA PRO A 718 8.53 13.59 2.44
C PRO A 718 7.42 13.33 3.47
N GLU A 719 6.54 14.33 3.63
CA GLU A 719 5.31 14.15 4.40
C GLU A 719 4.51 12.98 3.83
N GLU A 720 3.80 12.26 4.70
CA GLU A 720 2.97 11.10 4.37
C GLU A 720 3.70 9.86 3.80
N ARG A 721 5.01 9.96 3.49
CA ARG A 721 5.82 8.86 2.94
C ARG A 721 6.96 8.41 3.86
N CYS A 722 6.87 8.69 5.15
CA CYS A 722 7.89 8.24 6.11
C CYS A 722 7.85 6.72 6.27
N HIS A 723 8.95 6.03 5.99
CA HIS A 723 9.10 4.57 6.16
C HIS A 723 8.77 4.08 7.57
N PHE A 724 8.96 4.96 8.56
CA PHE A 724 8.66 4.69 9.97
C PHE A 724 7.40 5.43 10.48
N LYS A 725 6.49 5.80 9.59
CA LYS A 725 5.19 6.43 9.83
C LYS A 725 5.27 7.82 10.49
N LYS A 726 5.74 7.93 11.74
CA LYS A 726 5.76 9.18 12.55
C LYS A 726 7.14 9.81 12.72
N GLY A 727 8.15 9.32 12.03
CA GLY A 727 9.52 9.78 12.25
C GLY A 727 9.75 11.25 11.84
N LEU A 728 9.14 11.67 10.76
CA LEU A 728 9.24 13.05 10.27
C LEU A 728 8.48 14.03 11.17
N ASP A 729 7.26 13.69 11.60
CA ASP A 729 6.40 14.57 12.42
C ASP A 729 7.11 14.99 13.71
N ARG A 730 7.86 14.04 14.31
CA ARG A 730 8.65 14.32 15.51
C ARG A 730 9.81 15.26 15.22
N ALA A 731 10.55 15.02 14.14
CA ALA A 731 11.66 15.87 13.74
C ALA A 731 11.20 17.31 13.42
N ASP A 732 10.09 17.43 12.71
CA ASP A 732 9.44 18.71 12.37
C ASP A 732 9.04 19.51 13.62
N ALA A 733 8.41 18.84 14.58
CA ALA A 733 8.03 19.46 15.84
C ALA A 733 9.24 19.97 16.64
N GLN A 734 10.33 19.19 16.68
CA GLN A 734 11.57 19.56 17.36
C GLN A 734 12.26 20.76 16.68
N ILE A 735 12.30 20.78 15.35
CA ILE A 735 12.90 21.90 14.62
C ILE A 735 12.08 23.19 14.81
N LYS A 736 10.76 23.12 14.70
CA LYS A 736 9.87 24.27 14.97
C LYS A 736 10.11 24.85 16.36
N GLN A 737 10.29 24.00 17.35
CA GLN A 737 10.59 24.42 18.71
C GLN A 737 11.97 25.12 18.80
N LEU A 738 13.01 24.59 18.12
CA LEU A 738 14.33 25.21 18.06
C LEU A 738 14.28 26.54 17.32
N SER A 739 13.64 26.62 16.17
CA SER A 739 13.50 27.87 15.39
C SER A 739 12.82 28.96 16.21
N SER A 740 11.76 28.63 16.96
CA SER A 740 11.12 29.59 17.88
C SER A 740 12.06 30.10 18.96
N ILE A 741 12.97 29.26 19.47
CA ILE A 741 13.98 29.67 20.46
C ILE A 741 15.00 30.60 19.81
N PHE A 742 15.49 30.30 18.63
CA PHE A 742 16.45 31.17 17.92
C PHE A 742 15.82 32.53 17.59
N GLU A 743 14.57 32.53 17.12
CA GLU A 743 13.82 33.76 16.84
C GLU A 743 13.64 34.60 18.13
N GLY A 744 13.22 33.98 19.23
CA GLY A 744 13.03 34.64 20.52
C GLY A 744 14.33 35.23 21.11
N LEU A 745 15.49 34.69 20.71
CA LEU A 745 16.82 35.18 21.13
C LEU A 745 17.47 36.13 20.09
N ASN A 746 16.77 36.47 19.00
CA ASN A 746 17.30 37.23 17.86
C ASN A 746 18.57 36.61 17.26
N LEU A 747 18.70 35.29 17.27
CA LEU A 747 19.78 34.55 16.67
C LEU A 747 19.45 34.17 15.22
N PRO A 748 20.46 34.16 14.30
CA PRO A 748 20.23 33.69 12.94
C PRO A 748 19.77 32.22 12.93
N GLU A 749 18.91 31.87 11.98
CA GLU A 749 18.42 30.49 11.83
C GLU A 749 19.58 29.60 11.33
N LYS A 750 20.06 28.72 12.20
CA LYS A 750 21.18 27.80 11.93
C LYS A 750 20.72 26.36 11.70
N VAL A 751 19.40 26.12 11.62
CA VAL A 751 18.85 24.79 11.52
C VAL A 751 17.76 24.78 10.46
N CYS A 752 17.79 23.79 9.55
CA CYS A 752 16.73 23.59 8.58
C CYS A 752 16.36 22.11 8.45
N ILE A 753 15.14 21.84 7.96
CA ILE A 753 14.69 20.50 7.60
C ILE A 753 14.43 20.42 6.08
N VAL A 754 14.95 19.37 5.45
CA VAL A 754 14.80 19.13 4.02
C VAL A 754 14.06 17.79 3.83
N LYS A 755 12.87 17.85 3.28
CA LYS A 755 11.98 16.72 3.05
C LYS A 755 12.16 16.25 1.60
N VAL A 756 12.75 15.05 1.41
CA VAL A 756 13.12 14.53 0.09
C VAL A 756 12.88 13.02 -0.03
N ALA A 757 12.44 12.59 -1.21
CA ALA A 757 12.49 11.21 -1.65
C ALA A 757 13.75 10.98 -2.52
N GLY A 758 14.05 9.74 -2.85
CA GLY A 758 15.21 9.39 -3.68
C GLY A 758 15.27 10.08 -5.05
N SER A 759 14.12 10.47 -5.61
CA SER A 759 14.00 11.18 -6.90
C SER A 759 14.05 12.71 -6.80
N MET A 760 13.97 13.29 -5.59
CA MET A 760 13.86 14.75 -5.37
C MET A 760 15.22 15.42 -5.24
N VAL A 761 16.10 15.17 -6.19
CA VAL A 761 17.50 15.65 -6.16
C VAL A 761 17.59 17.16 -6.34
N GLU A 762 16.82 17.71 -7.29
CA GLU A 762 16.86 19.15 -7.59
C GLU A 762 16.38 19.99 -6.40
N GLU A 763 15.34 19.54 -5.71
CA GLU A 763 14.84 20.19 -4.48
C GLU A 763 15.90 20.20 -3.36
N PHE A 764 16.63 19.09 -3.23
CA PHE A 764 17.74 19.04 -2.27
C PHE A 764 18.85 20.01 -2.66
N VAL A 765 19.25 20.02 -3.91
CA VAL A 765 20.31 20.90 -4.42
C VAL A 765 19.95 22.37 -4.16
N GLU A 766 18.75 22.78 -4.55
CA GLU A 766 18.26 24.14 -4.34
C GLU A 766 18.22 24.53 -2.87
N LYS A 767 17.59 23.71 -2.02
CA LYS A 767 17.46 23.98 -0.58
C LYS A 767 18.83 24.01 0.12
N SER A 768 19.74 23.12 -0.26
CA SER A 768 21.08 23.07 0.31
C SER A 768 21.91 24.28 -0.08
N GLN A 769 21.85 24.75 -1.32
CA GLN A 769 22.52 25.98 -1.78
C GLN A 769 21.96 27.22 -1.07
N ASN A 770 20.62 27.31 -0.96
CA ASN A 770 19.97 28.43 -0.29
C ASN A 770 20.37 28.50 1.21
N PHE A 771 20.37 27.33 1.87
CA PHE A 771 20.76 27.27 3.28
C PHE A 771 22.24 27.66 3.51
N VAL A 772 23.15 27.16 2.67
CA VAL A 772 24.58 27.57 2.76
C VAL A 772 24.73 29.08 2.53
N LYS A 773 24.04 29.67 1.55
CA LYS A 773 24.04 31.13 1.31
C LYS A 773 23.50 31.92 2.50
N SER A 774 22.44 31.46 3.18
CA SER A 774 21.89 32.15 4.36
C SER A 774 22.85 32.18 5.54
N LEU A 775 23.81 31.25 5.58
CA LEU A 775 24.88 31.19 6.59
C LEU A 775 26.13 32.05 6.23
N GLY A 776 26.10 32.79 5.12
CA GLY A 776 27.19 33.64 4.65
C GLY A 776 28.19 32.92 3.75
N GLY A 777 27.80 31.86 3.06
CA GLY A 777 28.59 31.05 2.12
C GLY A 777 28.44 31.46 0.67
#